data_d21c3f8af5ddf1bff39e48160cae2e0a
#
_entry.id   d21c3f8af5ddf1bff39e48160cae2e0a
#
_cell.length_a   1.000
_cell.length_b   1.000
_cell.length_c   1.000
_cell.angle_alpha   90.00
_cell.angle_beta   90.00
_cell.angle_gamma   90.00
#
_symmetry.space_group_name_H-M   'P 1'
#
loop_
_entity.id
_entity.type
_entity.pdbx_description
1 polymer ?
#
loop_
_entity_poly.entity_id
_entity_poly.type
_entity_poly.pdbx_seq_one_letter_code
_entity_poly.pdbx_strand_id
1 'polypeptide(L)'
;VKRRLFTPYLLGPAWAAIHATGASAQEAPAPTVQQASQDLSILSIEELAQLPVRSASKREEPLSAAPTALFVITGDDIVGSGATSLPEALRLAPNLQVQQVNGFEYAITARGFNSVESSNKLLVLMDGRSIYSTLHSGVFWQLHSPLLEDIQQIEVISGPGGTLYGPNAVNGVISIASRDARETIGGLVRGTAGAFERTIGGRYGAALGSTGAIRFYGNWFDREALARGPIGPAINDAFSGWQAGMRADIEAGASHFTIQGDAFDNDVDSLPGDGHQGHNILARWSQGLGESASFRVQGYYDYFERQFLLAFDSLQTFDLDAQFNATRGAHEFVLGGGMRTTRDRFINNLNGFALVPQSQRLWIYNAFVQDRIRLTPTLSLTLGIKAEETSFTGIEVLPNVRLAWRPDERTLLWAAVSRAVRTPSRIDRQLEFQPLLLPAPGFVSEKLIALEAGYRGQPTERTTLSISAFYNLYDDIRTADLVNTNPLQVRLANGLEGHSYGAEAWSTTQLAPWWRLNLGVSAIFRHFRAKPGHIDLSGRGSLGHDPDFQLFARTRMNLTDRLQLHAGLRYVDDIDSAPPINSYIEADASLSYRLSDLVELYVAGRNLLHGSHLESNDPDRAHLAQRSLAFGTRLRF
;
A
#
# COMPACT_ATOMS: atom_id res chain seq x y z
N VAL A 1 37.93 -1.38 0.60
CA VAL A 1 37.97 -0.44 1.74
C VAL A 1 38.39 0.93 1.22
N LYS A 2 37.43 1.75 0.82
CA LYS A 2 37.62 3.21 0.71
C LYS A 2 36.27 3.84 1.08
N ARG A 3 36.16 4.28 2.33
CA ARG A 3 35.09 5.19 2.77
C ARG A 3 35.20 6.46 1.93
N ARG A 4 34.21 6.73 1.10
CA ARG A 4 34.02 8.06 0.51
C ARG A 4 33.36 8.94 1.55
N LEU A 5 34.12 9.84 2.14
CA LEU A 5 33.63 10.95 2.95
C LEU A 5 32.83 11.89 2.02
N PHE A 6 31.55 11.96 2.23
CA PHE A 6 30.71 12.99 1.61
C PHE A 6 30.91 14.30 2.36
N THR A 7 31.31 15.32 1.63
CA THR A 7 31.33 16.71 2.10
C THR A 7 29.91 17.27 1.95
N PRO A 8 29.20 17.66 3.02
CA PRO A 8 27.91 18.30 2.87
C PRO A 8 28.08 19.72 2.35
N TYR A 9 27.49 20.04 1.20
CA TYR A 9 27.28 21.42 0.78
C TYR A 9 26.25 22.05 1.72
N LEU A 10 26.73 22.87 2.64
CA LEU A 10 25.93 23.75 3.49
C LEU A 10 25.32 24.85 2.62
N LEU A 11 24.04 24.74 2.30
CA LEU A 11 23.23 25.88 1.87
C LEU A 11 22.92 26.71 3.13
N GLY A 12 23.59 27.84 3.26
CA GLY A 12 23.36 28.80 4.34
C GLY A 12 21.94 29.41 4.25
N PRO A 13 21.24 29.57 5.38
CA PRO A 13 19.96 30.26 5.39
C PRO A 13 20.15 31.78 5.29
N ALA A 14 19.56 32.40 4.26
CA ALA A 14 19.41 33.85 4.20
C ALA A 14 18.33 34.26 5.22
N TRP A 15 18.74 34.90 6.32
CA TRP A 15 17.87 35.53 7.29
C TRP A 15 17.38 36.88 6.73
N ALA A 16 16.11 36.95 6.33
CA ALA A 16 15.43 38.22 6.14
C ALA A 16 14.80 38.64 7.47
N ALA A 17 15.37 39.62 8.12
CA ALA A 17 14.82 40.23 9.32
C ALA A 17 13.63 41.12 8.96
N ILE A 18 12.42 40.70 9.34
CA ILE A 18 11.22 41.56 9.33
C ILE A 18 11.08 42.18 10.71
N HIS A 19 11.24 43.50 10.79
CA HIS A 19 10.93 44.27 11.97
C HIS A 19 9.41 44.45 12.07
N ALA A 20 8.78 43.87 13.10
CA ALA A 20 7.40 44.13 13.44
C ALA A 20 7.36 45.17 14.58
N THR A 21 6.75 46.30 14.32
CA THR A 21 6.41 47.33 15.29
C THR A 21 5.25 46.87 16.18
N GLY A 22 5.44 46.92 17.48
CA GLY A 22 4.46 46.51 18.46
C GLY A 22 3.22 47.39 18.50
N ALA A 23 2.07 46.75 18.54
CA ALA A 23 0.83 47.31 19.05
C ALA A 23 0.31 46.32 20.12
N SER A 24 0.25 46.80 21.36
CA SER A 24 -0.33 46.08 22.50
C SER A 24 -1.85 45.97 22.32
N ALA A 25 -2.36 44.77 22.06
CA ALA A 25 -3.76 44.43 22.15
C ALA A 25 -3.97 43.44 23.29
N GLN A 26 -4.97 43.72 24.10
CA GLN A 26 -5.41 43.05 25.32
C GLN A 26 -5.77 41.58 25.02
N GLU A 27 -5.16 40.66 25.78
CA GLU A 27 -5.38 39.22 25.70
C GLU A 27 -6.83 38.87 26.06
N ALA A 28 -7.58 38.38 25.06
CA ALA A 28 -8.75 37.54 25.29
C ALA A 28 -8.25 36.10 25.58
N PRO A 29 -8.85 35.35 26.51
CA PRO A 29 -8.39 34.01 26.83
C PRO A 29 -8.50 33.13 25.59
N ALA A 30 -7.38 32.54 25.19
CA ALA A 30 -7.31 31.58 24.08
C ALA A 30 -8.25 30.40 24.37
N PRO A 31 -9.06 29.96 23.40
CA PRO A 31 -9.78 28.70 23.54
C PRO A 31 -8.73 27.60 23.65
N THR A 32 -8.77 26.88 24.76
CA THR A 32 -8.00 25.64 24.96
C THR A 32 -8.47 24.64 23.90
N VAL A 33 -7.72 24.54 22.80
CA VAL A 33 -7.88 23.47 21.82
C VAL A 33 -7.25 22.23 22.45
N GLN A 34 -7.96 21.62 23.39
CA GLN A 34 -7.82 20.21 23.71
C GLN A 34 -8.54 19.43 22.60
N GLN A 35 -7.96 19.38 21.39
CA GLN A 35 -8.20 18.28 20.50
C GLN A 35 -7.42 17.11 21.07
N ALA A 36 -8.07 16.37 21.98
CA ALA A 36 -7.69 15.01 22.28
C ALA A 36 -7.56 14.30 20.92
N SER A 37 -6.36 13.82 20.59
CA SER A 37 -6.21 12.80 19.57
C SER A 37 -7.29 11.77 19.87
N GLN A 38 -8.29 11.63 18.98
CA GLN A 38 -9.33 10.61 19.16
C GLN A 38 -8.58 9.28 19.24
N ASP A 39 -8.55 8.73 20.44
CA ASP A 39 -8.01 7.39 20.65
C ASP A 39 -9.01 6.44 19.99
N LEU A 40 -8.75 6.08 18.72
CA LEU A 40 -9.59 5.19 17.91
C LEU A 40 -9.82 3.84 18.61
N SER A 41 -9.04 3.57 19.66
CA SER A 41 -9.19 2.40 20.50
C SER A 41 -10.53 2.34 21.25
N ILE A 42 -11.20 3.46 21.40
CA ILE A 42 -12.43 3.62 22.16
C ILE A 42 -13.65 3.72 21.23
N LEU A 43 -13.43 3.78 19.89
CA LEU A 43 -14.53 3.91 18.94
C LEU A 43 -15.54 2.76 19.10
N SER A 44 -16.81 3.11 19.16
CA SER A 44 -17.92 2.17 19.06
C SER A 44 -17.99 1.51 17.68
N ILE A 45 -18.80 0.49 17.52
CA ILE A 45 -19.05 -0.15 16.21
C ILE A 45 -19.67 0.85 15.23
N GLU A 46 -20.53 1.74 15.71
CA GLU A 46 -21.16 2.81 14.95
C GLU A 46 -20.11 3.82 14.44
N GLU A 47 -19.20 4.25 15.30
CA GLU A 47 -18.12 5.18 14.92
C GLU A 47 -17.16 4.53 13.91
N LEU A 48 -16.83 3.24 14.06
CA LEU A 48 -16.05 2.49 13.09
C LEU A 48 -16.73 2.43 11.70
N ALA A 49 -18.05 2.27 11.67
CA ALA A 49 -18.82 2.30 10.42
C ALA A 49 -18.86 3.69 9.77
N GLN A 50 -18.67 4.75 10.56
CA GLN A 50 -18.60 6.14 10.10
C GLN A 50 -17.16 6.62 9.81
N LEU A 51 -16.14 5.77 9.92
CA LEU A 51 -14.78 6.15 9.57
C LEU A 51 -14.73 6.79 8.18
N PRO A 52 -14.12 7.98 8.04
CA PRO A 52 -14.00 8.61 6.75
C PRO A 52 -13.01 7.85 5.87
N VAL A 53 -13.45 7.47 4.68
CA VAL A 53 -12.63 6.83 3.65
C VAL A 53 -12.65 7.67 2.37
N ARG A 54 -11.57 7.60 1.59
CA ARG A 54 -11.43 8.37 0.35
C ARG A 54 -11.12 7.51 -0.88
N SER A 55 -10.59 6.31 -0.66
CA SER A 55 -10.13 5.46 -1.77
C SER A 55 -11.27 4.93 -2.63
N ALA A 56 -12.47 4.78 -2.09
CA ALA A 56 -13.60 4.21 -2.83
C ALA A 56 -14.16 5.13 -3.92
N SER A 57 -14.12 6.46 -3.71
CA SER A 57 -14.74 7.44 -4.62
C SER A 57 -13.88 8.67 -4.92
N LYS A 58 -12.64 8.75 -4.40
CA LYS A 58 -11.80 9.97 -4.35
C LYS A 58 -12.47 11.17 -3.64
N ARG A 59 -13.57 10.93 -2.94
CA ARG A 59 -14.27 11.87 -2.05
C ARG A 59 -14.29 11.27 -0.65
N GLU A 60 -14.39 12.12 0.35
CA GLU A 60 -14.59 11.66 1.71
C GLU A 60 -16.04 11.16 1.88
N GLU A 61 -16.17 9.92 2.31
CA GLU A 61 -17.46 9.29 2.59
C GLU A 61 -17.30 8.32 3.77
N PRO A 62 -18.38 8.03 4.52
CA PRO A 62 -18.34 7.02 5.58
C PRO A 62 -18.03 5.63 5.01
N LEU A 63 -17.27 4.82 5.75
CA LEU A 63 -16.98 3.44 5.38
C LEU A 63 -18.26 2.64 5.10
N SER A 64 -19.32 2.86 5.89
CA SER A 64 -20.64 2.20 5.72
C SER A 64 -21.31 2.53 4.38
N ALA A 65 -20.94 3.65 3.73
CA ALA A 65 -21.52 4.08 2.47
C ALA A 65 -20.68 3.69 1.25
N ALA A 66 -19.47 3.17 1.44
CA ALA A 66 -18.54 2.82 0.35
C ALA A 66 -18.95 1.50 -0.34
N PRO A 67 -19.45 1.54 -1.59
CA PRO A 67 -20.00 0.36 -2.27
C PRO A 67 -18.88 -0.44 -2.98
N THR A 68 -17.92 -0.96 -2.22
CA THR A 68 -16.77 -1.73 -2.70
C THR A 68 -16.24 -2.64 -1.60
N ALA A 69 -15.47 -3.66 -1.93
CA ALA A 69 -14.76 -4.52 -0.98
C ALA A 69 -13.59 -3.73 -0.37
N LEU A 70 -13.88 -2.93 0.66
CA LEU A 70 -12.93 -2.04 1.34
C LEU A 70 -12.74 -2.46 2.79
N PHE A 71 -11.51 -2.73 3.19
CA PHE A 71 -11.07 -2.90 4.57
C PHE A 71 -10.21 -1.72 5.02
N VAL A 72 -10.35 -1.30 6.27
CA VAL A 72 -9.56 -0.20 6.86
C VAL A 72 -8.75 -0.75 8.02
N ILE A 73 -7.43 -0.54 7.97
CA ILE A 73 -6.50 -0.77 9.07
C ILE A 73 -6.27 0.59 9.72
N THR A 74 -6.65 0.75 10.98
CA THR A 74 -6.44 2.01 11.70
C THR A 74 -5.00 2.13 12.20
N GLY A 75 -4.53 3.36 12.45
CA GLY A 75 -3.21 3.58 13.06
C GLY A 75 -3.05 2.87 14.41
N ASP A 76 -4.13 2.77 15.18
CA ASP A 76 -4.14 2.05 16.46
C ASP A 76 -4.01 0.53 16.28
N ASP A 77 -4.63 -0.05 15.24
CA ASP A 77 -4.45 -1.46 14.92
C ASP A 77 -3.00 -1.74 14.55
N ILE A 78 -2.36 -0.84 13.78
CA ILE A 78 -0.95 -0.94 13.41
C ILE A 78 -0.07 -0.91 14.67
N VAL A 79 -0.23 0.11 15.51
CA VAL A 79 0.56 0.29 16.73
C VAL A 79 0.31 -0.86 17.71
N GLY A 80 -0.94 -1.27 17.89
CA GLY A 80 -1.35 -2.35 18.80
C GLY A 80 -0.87 -3.73 18.35
N SER A 81 -0.74 -3.98 17.04
CA SER A 81 -0.26 -5.26 16.52
C SER A 81 1.21 -5.54 16.82
N GLY A 82 1.99 -4.51 17.14
CA GLY A 82 3.44 -4.62 17.27
C GLY A 82 4.19 -4.77 15.94
N ALA A 83 3.53 -4.43 14.82
CA ALA A 83 4.18 -4.38 13.51
C ALA A 83 5.36 -3.39 13.51
N THR A 84 6.43 -3.74 12.82
CA THR A 84 7.65 -2.93 12.73
C THR A 84 7.94 -2.46 11.30
N SER A 85 7.16 -2.95 10.33
CA SER A 85 7.24 -2.57 8.92
C SER A 85 5.85 -2.44 8.28
N LEU A 86 5.77 -1.74 7.14
CA LEU A 86 4.54 -1.63 6.36
C LEU A 86 3.99 -3.00 5.90
N PRO A 87 4.78 -3.93 5.34
CA PRO A 87 4.30 -5.25 4.98
C PRO A 87 3.67 -6.01 6.15
N GLU A 88 4.28 -5.94 7.34
CA GLU A 88 3.73 -6.57 8.54
C GLU A 88 2.41 -5.92 8.98
N ALA A 89 2.29 -4.59 8.86
CA ALA A 89 1.02 -3.90 9.10
C ALA A 89 -0.06 -4.32 8.09
N LEU A 90 0.29 -4.59 6.83
CA LEU A 90 -0.65 -5.03 5.80
C LEU A 90 -1.20 -6.44 6.02
N ARG A 91 -0.51 -7.30 6.82
CA ARG A 91 -1.06 -8.59 7.27
C ARG A 91 -2.35 -8.43 8.10
N LEU A 92 -2.62 -7.23 8.55
CA LEU A 92 -3.86 -6.90 9.26
C LEU A 92 -5.10 -6.90 8.34
N ALA A 93 -4.98 -6.81 7.04
CA ALA A 93 -6.09 -6.84 6.09
C ALA A 93 -6.45 -8.29 5.69
N PRO A 94 -7.68 -8.77 5.96
CA PRO A 94 -8.09 -10.14 5.63
C PRO A 94 -8.25 -10.38 4.12
N ASN A 95 -8.31 -9.32 3.34
CA ASN A 95 -8.44 -9.33 1.88
C ASN A 95 -7.10 -9.12 1.15
N LEU A 96 -5.97 -9.22 1.86
CA LEU A 96 -4.63 -9.24 1.29
C LEU A 96 -3.96 -10.58 1.54
N GLN A 97 -3.18 -11.01 0.59
CA GLN A 97 -2.19 -12.05 0.76
C GLN A 97 -0.82 -11.41 0.89
N VAL A 98 -0.17 -11.63 2.02
CA VAL A 98 1.16 -11.12 2.34
C VAL A 98 2.10 -12.27 2.58
N GLN A 99 3.08 -12.46 1.71
CA GLN A 99 4.14 -13.46 1.84
C GLN A 99 5.47 -12.76 2.09
N GLN A 100 6.16 -13.16 3.14
CA GLN A 100 7.55 -12.79 3.37
C GLN A 100 8.45 -13.69 2.52
N VAL A 101 9.24 -13.09 1.64
CA VAL A 101 10.16 -13.82 0.77
C VAL A 101 11.52 -13.97 1.44
N ASN A 102 12.02 -12.88 2.03
CA ASN A 102 13.28 -12.82 2.77
C ASN A 102 13.24 -11.66 3.79
N GLY A 103 14.38 -11.26 4.36
CA GLY A 103 14.47 -10.21 5.39
C GLY A 103 13.94 -8.83 4.96
N PHE A 104 13.85 -8.55 3.66
CA PHE A 104 13.45 -7.24 3.13
C PHE A 104 12.44 -7.29 1.97
N GLU A 105 12.26 -8.41 1.29
CA GLU A 105 11.32 -8.56 0.17
C GLU A 105 10.02 -9.23 0.61
N TYR A 106 8.91 -8.70 0.13
CA TYR A 106 7.56 -9.21 0.33
C TYR A 106 6.81 -9.28 -0.99
N ALA A 107 6.01 -10.34 -1.17
CA ALA A 107 5.02 -10.43 -2.23
C ALA A 107 3.63 -10.15 -1.62
N ILE A 108 2.97 -9.09 -2.09
CA ILE A 108 1.68 -8.64 -1.54
C ILE A 108 0.68 -8.45 -2.67
N THR A 109 -0.45 -9.13 -2.58
CA THR A 109 -1.53 -9.05 -3.57
C THR A 109 -2.92 -9.10 -2.95
N ALA A 110 -3.91 -8.74 -3.76
CA ALA A 110 -5.31 -9.02 -3.53
C ALA A 110 -5.81 -9.91 -4.69
N ARG A 111 -6.64 -10.89 -4.41
CA ARG A 111 -7.31 -11.73 -5.41
C ARG A 111 -6.36 -12.40 -6.42
N GLY A 112 -5.23 -12.88 -5.93
CA GLY A 112 -4.31 -13.73 -6.71
C GLY A 112 -3.11 -13.02 -7.33
N PHE A 113 -2.29 -13.82 -8.02
CA PHE A 113 -1.03 -13.43 -8.67
C PHE A 113 0.08 -13.08 -7.67
N ASN A 114 0.23 -13.85 -6.60
CA ASN A 114 1.20 -13.59 -5.56
C ASN A 114 2.55 -14.29 -5.81
N SER A 115 3.54 -13.53 -6.18
CA SER A 115 4.97 -13.87 -6.17
C SER A 115 5.76 -12.57 -6.32
N VAL A 116 7.07 -12.60 -6.12
CA VAL A 116 7.93 -11.41 -6.34
C VAL A 116 7.74 -10.83 -7.75
N GLU A 117 7.56 -11.70 -8.75
CA GLU A 117 7.44 -11.29 -10.15
C GLU A 117 6.00 -10.99 -10.60
N SER A 118 5.01 -11.60 -9.94
CA SER A 118 3.59 -11.53 -10.36
C SER A 118 2.76 -10.56 -9.53
N SER A 119 3.27 -10.07 -8.38
CA SER A 119 2.61 -9.07 -7.51
C SER A 119 2.58 -7.67 -8.15
N ASN A 120 2.06 -7.62 -9.38
CA ASN A 120 2.12 -6.47 -10.27
C ASN A 120 0.74 -5.89 -10.63
N LYS A 121 -0.32 -6.33 -9.95
CA LYS A 121 -1.71 -5.95 -10.21
C LYS A 121 -2.35 -5.15 -9.06
N LEU A 122 -1.54 -4.74 -8.08
CA LEU A 122 -1.96 -3.99 -6.90
C LEU A 122 -1.29 -2.63 -6.91
N LEU A 123 -2.08 -1.56 -7.03
CA LEU A 123 -1.57 -0.20 -6.96
C LEU A 123 -1.45 0.24 -5.51
N VAL A 124 -0.32 0.81 -5.13
CA VAL A 124 -0.07 1.31 -3.77
C VAL A 124 0.23 2.80 -3.79
N LEU A 125 -0.46 3.53 -2.94
CA LEU A 125 -0.34 4.98 -2.78
C LEU A 125 0.05 5.31 -1.33
N MET A 126 1.02 6.22 -1.15
CA MET A 126 1.34 6.87 0.13
C MET A 126 1.00 8.36 0.00
N ASP A 127 0.01 8.82 0.77
CA ASP A 127 -0.51 10.19 0.71
C ASP A 127 -0.89 10.65 -0.71
N GLY A 128 -1.31 9.71 -1.56
CA GLY A 128 -1.64 9.94 -2.96
C GLY A 128 -0.45 9.88 -3.93
N ARG A 129 0.79 9.73 -3.46
CA ARG A 129 1.97 9.43 -4.27
C ARG A 129 2.01 7.94 -4.58
N SER A 130 2.06 7.56 -5.85
CA SER A 130 2.22 6.16 -6.26
C SER A 130 3.65 5.70 -5.99
N ILE A 131 3.79 4.60 -5.27
CA ILE A 131 5.07 3.93 -5.02
C ILE A 131 5.28 2.71 -5.93
N TYR A 132 4.47 2.59 -6.96
CA TYR A 132 4.53 1.54 -7.97
C TYR A 132 5.61 1.84 -9.01
N SER A 133 6.54 0.91 -9.22
CA SER A 133 7.65 1.04 -10.17
C SER A 133 7.25 0.66 -11.59
N THR A 134 7.61 1.47 -12.57
CA THR A 134 7.45 1.18 -14.01
C THR A 134 8.52 0.24 -14.55
N LEU A 135 9.54 -0.08 -13.78
CA LEU A 135 10.61 -0.98 -14.17
C LEU A 135 10.12 -2.43 -14.27
N HIS A 136 9.51 -2.94 -13.16
CA HIS A 136 9.06 -4.34 -13.06
C HIS A 136 7.55 -4.48 -12.88
N SER A 137 6.81 -3.35 -12.80
CA SER A 137 5.37 -3.33 -12.48
C SER A 137 5.08 -3.91 -11.10
N GLY A 138 5.49 -3.23 -10.03
CA GLY A 138 5.26 -3.66 -8.65
C GLY A 138 5.83 -2.67 -7.64
N VAL A 139 5.79 -3.02 -6.37
CA VAL A 139 6.27 -2.18 -5.27
C VAL A 139 7.55 -2.78 -4.68
N PHE A 140 8.57 -1.96 -4.54
CA PHE A 140 9.76 -2.27 -3.77
C PHE A 140 9.52 -1.90 -2.31
N TRP A 141 8.97 -2.82 -1.52
CA TRP A 141 8.58 -2.58 -0.13
C TRP A 141 9.74 -2.14 0.77
N GLN A 142 10.95 -2.61 0.47
CA GLN A 142 12.18 -2.27 1.19
C GLN A 142 12.58 -0.79 1.08
N LEU A 143 12.02 -0.03 0.14
CA LEU A 143 12.29 1.40 -0.02
C LEU A 143 11.40 2.28 0.89
N HIS A 144 10.52 1.68 1.70
CA HIS A 144 9.50 2.41 2.45
C HIS A 144 9.46 1.96 3.91
N SER A 145 10.13 2.71 4.77
CA SER A 145 10.21 2.47 6.22
C SER A 145 9.77 3.69 7.04
N PRO A 146 8.54 4.22 6.84
CA PRO A 146 8.05 5.37 7.60
C PRO A 146 7.92 5.04 9.08
N LEU A 147 7.79 6.06 9.92
CA LEU A 147 7.39 5.91 11.30
C LEU A 147 5.91 5.46 11.34
N LEU A 148 5.66 4.20 11.75
CA LEU A 148 4.32 3.59 11.67
C LEU A 148 3.29 4.30 12.56
N GLU A 149 3.71 4.91 13.67
CA GLU A 149 2.89 5.72 14.55
C GLU A 149 2.32 6.98 13.86
N ASP A 150 2.91 7.38 12.73
CA ASP A 150 2.45 8.51 11.93
C ASP A 150 1.44 8.12 10.85
N ILE A 151 1.16 6.84 10.69
CA ILE A 151 0.09 6.38 9.79
C ILE A 151 -1.25 6.58 10.49
N GLN A 152 -2.16 7.29 9.81
CA GLN A 152 -3.53 7.49 10.27
C GLN A 152 -4.36 6.25 10.01
N GLN A 153 -4.33 5.78 8.76
CA GLN A 153 -5.05 4.57 8.33
C GLN A 153 -4.47 4.04 7.01
N ILE A 154 -4.73 2.77 6.77
CA ILE A 154 -4.49 2.11 5.48
C ILE A 154 -5.83 1.60 4.95
N GLU A 155 -6.24 2.08 3.79
CA GLU A 155 -7.45 1.64 3.10
C GLU A 155 -7.05 0.60 2.05
N VAL A 156 -7.62 -0.60 2.13
CA VAL A 156 -7.35 -1.73 1.24
C VAL A 156 -8.61 -2.06 0.45
N ILE A 157 -8.63 -1.70 -0.82
CA ILE A 157 -9.68 -2.08 -1.77
C ILE A 157 -9.25 -3.34 -2.50
N SER A 158 -10.05 -4.39 -2.45
CA SER A 158 -9.96 -5.52 -3.37
C SER A 158 -10.87 -5.30 -4.56
N GLY A 159 -10.34 -5.60 -5.77
CA GLY A 159 -11.03 -5.40 -7.04
C GLY A 159 -10.59 -4.14 -7.79
N PRO A 160 -11.09 -3.94 -9.02
CA PRO A 160 -10.60 -2.92 -9.93
C PRO A 160 -10.79 -1.49 -9.44
N GLY A 161 -9.69 -0.74 -9.40
CA GLY A 161 -9.66 0.70 -9.15
C GLY A 161 -9.37 1.55 -10.40
N GLY A 162 -9.36 0.94 -11.59
CA GLY A 162 -8.85 1.55 -12.82
C GLY A 162 -9.45 2.89 -13.18
N THR A 163 -10.76 3.08 -13.04
CA THR A 163 -11.46 4.33 -13.38
C THR A 163 -11.00 5.53 -12.55
N LEU A 164 -10.71 5.34 -11.27
CA LEU A 164 -10.26 6.43 -10.41
C LEU A 164 -8.74 6.58 -10.38
N TYR A 165 -8.02 5.46 -10.35
CA TYR A 165 -6.59 5.42 -10.10
C TYR A 165 -5.75 5.15 -11.36
N GLY A 166 -6.38 4.68 -12.43
CA GLY A 166 -5.69 4.38 -13.68
C GLY A 166 -5.15 2.95 -13.74
N PRO A 167 -4.17 2.70 -14.62
CA PRO A 167 -3.64 1.38 -14.84
C PRO A 167 -2.93 0.85 -13.59
N ASN A 168 -2.75 -0.47 -13.59
CA ASN A 168 -2.12 -1.22 -12.51
C ASN A 168 -2.96 -1.37 -11.23
N ALA A 169 -4.08 -0.63 -11.08
CA ALA A 169 -5.12 -0.87 -10.09
C ALA A 169 -6.07 -1.99 -10.58
N VAL A 170 -5.53 -3.17 -10.85
CA VAL A 170 -6.25 -4.28 -11.48
C VAL A 170 -6.97 -5.13 -10.43
N ASN A 171 -6.21 -5.67 -9.49
CA ASN A 171 -6.74 -6.55 -8.44
C ASN A 171 -7.03 -5.78 -7.14
N GLY A 172 -6.56 -4.55 -7.02
CA GLY A 172 -6.81 -3.72 -5.84
C GLY A 172 -6.04 -2.42 -5.80
N VAL A 173 -6.32 -1.65 -4.74
CA VAL A 173 -5.62 -0.41 -4.39
C VAL A 173 -5.36 -0.41 -2.89
N ILE A 174 -4.13 -0.11 -2.50
CA ILE A 174 -3.76 0.21 -1.13
C ILE A 174 -3.51 1.71 -1.05
N SER A 175 -4.23 2.41 -0.18
CA SER A 175 -4.04 3.83 0.10
C SER A 175 -3.59 4.01 1.55
N ILE A 176 -2.34 4.43 1.74
CA ILE A 176 -1.73 4.68 3.04
C ILE A 176 -1.80 6.19 3.29
N ALA A 177 -2.51 6.60 4.33
CA ALA A 177 -2.64 7.98 4.74
C ALA A 177 -1.85 8.25 6.01
N SER A 178 -0.96 9.24 5.99
CA SER A 178 -0.28 9.72 7.20
C SER A 178 -1.13 10.76 7.94
N ARG A 179 -0.93 10.85 9.26
CA ARG A 179 -1.62 11.84 10.13
C ARG A 179 -1.30 13.26 9.68
N ASP A 180 -2.27 14.14 9.79
CA ASP A 180 -2.05 15.59 9.65
C ASP A 180 -1.01 16.08 10.68
N ALA A 181 -0.19 17.06 10.30
CA ALA A 181 0.84 17.60 11.20
C ALA A 181 0.23 18.19 12.48
N ARG A 182 -0.99 18.72 12.41
CA ARG A 182 -1.71 19.29 13.55
C ARG A 182 -2.14 18.23 14.58
N GLU A 183 -2.33 16.99 14.16
CA GLU A 183 -2.66 15.85 15.04
C GLU A 183 -1.42 15.28 15.74
N THR A 184 -0.23 15.77 15.42
CA THR A 184 1.04 15.21 15.87
C THR A 184 1.94 16.23 16.58
N ILE A 185 1.34 17.32 17.11
CA ILE A 185 2.05 18.31 17.94
C ILE A 185 2.56 17.61 19.20
N GLY A 186 3.79 17.96 19.61
CA GLY A 186 4.49 17.30 20.70
C GLY A 186 5.51 16.27 20.22
N GLY A 187 6.08 15.54 21.15
CA GLY A 187 7.14 14.55 20.88
C GLY A 187 6.66 13.11 21.01
N LEU A 188 7.25 12.24 20.20
CA LEU A 188 7.16 10.79 20.32
C LEU A 188 8.53 10.17 20.08
N VAL A 189 8.94 9.24 20.93
CA VAL A 189 10.12 8.40 20.71
C VAL A 189 9.72 6.95 20.91
N ARG A 190 10.12 6.07 20.00
CA ARG A 190 9.93 4.63 20.09
C ARG A 190 11.27 3.92 20.00
N GLY A 191 11.48 2.93 20.86
CA GLY A 191 12.56 1.96 20.75
C GLY A 191 12.01 0.55 20.81
N THR A 192 12.52 -0.35 19.95
CA THR A 192 12.18 -1.79 19.92
C THR A 192 13.46 -2.59 19.81
N ALA A 193 13.58 -3.67 20.56
CA ALA A 193 14.68 -4.63 20.45
C ALA A 193 14.13 -6.05 20.52
N GLY A 194 14.48 -6.87 19.57
CA GLY A 194 14.06 -8.26 19.45
C GLY A 194 15.18 -9.16 18.94
N ALA A 195 14.85 -10.45 18.75
CA ALA A 195 15.81 -11.44 18.28
C ALA A 195 16.33 -11.18 16.86
N PHE A 196 15.48 -10.62 15.99
CA PHE A 196 15.81 -10.40 14.58
C PHE A 196 15.74 -8.93 14.15
N GLU A 197 15.35 -8.02 15.06
CA GLU A 197 15.10 -6.64 14.68
C GLU A 197 15.34 -5.68 15.84
N ARG A 198 15.97 -4.55 15.53
CA ARG A 198 16.11 -3.38 16.40
C ARG A 198 15.62 -2.16 15.65
N THR A 199 14.81 -1.33 16.31
CA THR A 199 14.34 -0.09 15.70
C THR A 199 14.37 1.06 16.70
N ILE A 200 14.71 2.24 16.20
CA ILE A 200 14.57 3.50 16.95
C ILE A 200 13.89 4.49 16.03
N GLY A 201 12.77 5.02 16.47
CA GLY A 201 12.04 6.05 15.72
C GLY A 201 11.58 7.16 16.61
N GLY A 202 11.36 8.33 16.04
CA GLY A 202 10.82 9.46 16.77
C GLY A 202 10.29 10.54 15.85
N ARG A 203 9.43 11.38 16.40
CA ARG A 203 8.94 12.59 15.75
C ARG A 203 8.85 13.74 16.74
N TYR A 204 8.86 14.95 16.19
CA TYR A 204 8.51 16.16 16.89
C TYR A 204 7.65 17.05 16.00
N GLY A 205 6.48 17.44 16.50
CA GLY A 205 5.53 18.32 15.85
C GLY A 205 5.40 19.64 16.58
N ALA A 206 5.31 20.73 15.84
CA ALA A 206 5.15 22.09 16.37
C ALA A 206 4.08 22.85 15.60
N ALA A 207 3.34 23.72 16.29
CA ALA A 207 2.39 24.62 15.66
C ALA A 207 3.11 25.68 14.82
N LEU A 208 2.54 26.00 13.65
CA LEU A 208 2.91 27.12 12.78
C LEU A 208 1.80 28.19 12.84
N GLY A 209 1.90 29.09 13.81
CA GLY A 209 0.83 30.05 14.10
C GLY A 209 -0.44 29.36 14.63
N SER A 210 -1.60 29.91 14.29
CA SER A 210 -2.90 29.39 14.74
C SER A 210 -3.55 28.42 13.76
N THR A 211 -3.05 28.31 12.53
CA THR A 211 -3.73 27.60 11.42
C THR A 211 -2.87 26.53 10.78
N GLY A 212 -1.67 26.30 11.26
CA GLY A 212 -0.77 25.31 10.67
C GLY A 212 0.04 24.55 11.72
N ALA A 213 0.67 23.48 11.26
CA ALA A 213 1.67 22.73 12.03
C ALA A 213 2.72 22.13 11.08
N ILE A 214 3.87 21.82 11.68
CA ILE A 214 4.95 21.10 11.02
C ILE A 214 5.40 19.94 11.89
N ARG A 215 5.73 18.83 11.28
CA ARG A 215 6.25 17.63 11.91
C ARG A 215 7.54 17.22 11.22
N PHE A 216 8.53 16.80 12.00
CA PHE A 216 9.71 16.09 11.53
C PHE A 216 9.74 14.71 12.17
N TYR A 217 10.21 13.71 11.45
CA TYR A 217 10.37 12.36 11.96
C TYR A 217 11.65 11.71 11.45
N GLY A 218 12.11 10.69 12.18
CA GLY A 218 13.15 9.78 11.75
C GLY A 218 12.87 8.39 12.27
N ASN A 219 13.22 7.39 11.50
CA ASN A 219 13.12 5.97 11.83
C ASN A 219 14.39 5.26 11.36
N TRP A 220 15.07 4.57 12.27
CA TRP A 220 16.21 3.69 12.00
C TRP A 220 15.84 2.27 12.35
N PHE A 221 16.33 1.32 11.59
CA PHE A 221 16.12 -0.10 11.79
C PHE A 221 17.36 -0.90 11.43
N ASP A 222 17.47 -2.07 12.07
CA ASP A 222 18.50 -3.07 11.85
C ASP A 222 17.86 -4.45 11.98
N ARG A 223 17.90 -5.26 10.91
CA ARG A 223 17.30 -6.57 10.81
C ARG A 223 18.37 -7.60 10.51
N GLU A 224 18.47 -8.60 11.38
CA GLU A 224 19.34 -9.76 11.21
C GLU A 224 18.84 -10.64 10.05
N ALA A 225 19.78 -11.39 9.45
CA ALA A 225 19.44 -12.34 8.39
C ALA A 225 18.49 -13.44 8.90
N LEU A 226 17.55 -13.82 8.05
CA LEU A 226 16.65 -14.93 8.28
C LEU A 226 17.33 -16.26 7.96
N ALA A 227 16.81 -17.36 8.53
CA ALA A 227 17.26 -18.68 8.17
C ALA A 227 16.91 -19.00 6.71
N ARG A 228 17.89 -19.57 6.00
CA ARG A 228 17.76 -19.96 4.61
C ARG A 228 16.62 -20.96 4.40
N GLY A 229 15.83 -20.75 3.35
CA GLY A 229 14.86 -21.72 2.85
C GLY A 229 15.53 -22.97 2.27
N PRO A 230 14.80 -24.08 2.09
CA PRO A 230 15.36 -25.36 1.64
C PRO A 230 15.95 -25.30 0.23
N ILE A 231 15.52 -24.39 -0.62
CA ILE A 231 15.94 -24.26 -2.03
C ILE A 231 16.61 -22.91 -2.36
N GLY A 232 16.53 -21.93 -1.48
CA GLY A 232 17.10 -20.59 -1.73
C GLY A 232 18.62 -20.56 -1.76
N PRO A 233 19.27 -19.60 -2.45
CA PRO A 233 20.70 -19.40 -2.43
C PRO A 233 21.19 -19.00 -1.03
N ALA A 234 22.47 -19.20 -0.76
CA ALA A 234 23.10 -18.73 0.47
C ALA A 234 23.40 -17.21 0.39
N ILE A 235 22.38 -16.40 0.19
CA ILE A 235 22.50 -14.93 0.18
C ILE A 235 22.18 -14.45 1.60
N ASN A 236 23.01 -13.54 2.12
CA ASN A 236 22.71 -12.85 3.37
C ASN A 236 21.63 -11.81 3.09
N ASP A 237 20.52 -11.89 3.81
CA ASP A 237 19.37 -11.00 3.67
C ASP A 237 19.22 -10.04 4.88
N ALA A 238 20.29 -9.83 5.64
CA ALA A 238 20.33 -8.80 6.66
C ALA A 238 20.14 -7.43 6.01
N PHE A 239 19.35 -6.60 6.68
CA PHE A 239 18.86 -5.34 6.10
C PHE A 239 18.77 -4.26 7.16
N SER A 240 19.49 -3.16 6.96
CA SER A 240 19.51 -2.03 7.87
C SER A 240 19.34 -0.71 7.13
N GLY A 241 18.96 0.34 7.84
CA GLY A 241 18.84 1.65 7.22
C GLY A 241 18.07 2.66 8.04
N TRP A 242 17.78 3.79 7.41
CA TRP A 242 16.99 4.86 8.00
C TRP A 242 16.10 5.53 6.98
N GLN A 243 15.01 6.09 7.47
CA GLN A 243 14.15 7.02 6.72
C GLN A 243 13.83 8.22 7.62
N ALA A 244 13.94 9.43 7.08
CA ALA A 244 13.60 10.66 7.77
C ALA A 244 12.81 11.58 6.85
N GLY A 245 11.92 12.38 7.43
CA GLY A 245 11.07 13.26 6.63
C GLY A 245 10.41 14.35 7.43
N MET A 246 9.65 15.15 6.69
CA MET A 246 8.83 16.24 7.22
C MET A 246 7.44 16.27 6.60
N ARG A 247 6.50 16.84 7.34
CA ARG A 247 5.17 17.21 6.83
C ARG A 247 4.74 18.54 7.46
N ALA A 248 4.22 19.45 6.64
CA ALA A 248 3.59 20.68 7.09
C ALA A 248 2.18 20.77 6.48
N ASP A 249 1.20 21.11 7.32
CA ASP A 249 -0.18 21.34 6.92
C ASP A 249 -0.60 22.73 7.39
N ILE A 250 -1.17 23.52 6.48
CA ILE A 250 -1.56 24.92 6.71
C ILE A 250 -2.96 25.16 6.19
N GLU A 251 -3.82 25.73 7.01
CA GLU A 251 -5.14 26.21 6.62
C GLU A 251 -5.13 27.72 6.41
N ALA A 252 -5.71 28.18 5.28
CA ALA A 252 -5.88 29.58 4.96
C ALA A 252 -7.29 29.82 4.40
N GLY A 253 -8.23 30.13 5.27
CA GLY A 253 -9.65 30.22 4.92
C GLY A 253 -10.20 28.88 4.45
N ALA A 254 -10.69 28.82 3.21
CA ALA A 254 -11.18 27.58 2.59
C ALA A 254 -10.09 26.77 1.86
N SER A 255 -8.83 27.22 1.95
CA SER A 255 -7.66 26.53 1.37
C SER A 255 -6.95 25.68 2.41
N HIS A 256 -6.51 24.47 2.00
CA HIS A 256 -5.62 23.61 2.77
C HIS A 256 -4.39 23.30 1.93
N PHE A 257 -3.21 23.53 2.49
CA PHE A 257 -1.91 23.26 1.88
C PHE A 257 -1.18 22.17 2.66
N THR A 258 -0.67 21.17 1.95
CA THR A 258 0.22 20.15 2.51
C THR A 258 1.53 20.17 1.74
N ILE A 259 2.66 20.20 2.45
CA ILE A 259 3.99 19.95 1.89
C ILE A 259 4.64 18.86 2.73
N GLN A 260 5.14 17.82 2.09
CA GLN A 260 5.82 16.72 2.76
C GLN A 260 6.92 16.14 1.91
N GLY A 261 7.89 15.48 2.52
CA GLY A 261 8.94 14.77 1.82
C GLY A 261 9.76 13.90 2.75
N ASP A 262 10.37 12.87 2.18
CA ASP A 262 11.20 11.88 2.86
C ASP A 262 12.51 11.67 2.13
N ALA A 263 13.53 11.24 2.88
CA ALA A 263 14.75 10.67 2.36
C ALA A 263 15.07 9.38 3.12
N PHE A 264 15.69 8.41 2.45
CA PHE A 264 16.10 7.14 3.04
C PHE A 264 17.42 6.66 2.46
N ASP A 265 18.11 5.84 3.25
CA ASP A 265 19.33 5.13 2.84
C ASP A 265 19.38 3.80 3.59
N ASN A 266 19.49 2.70 2.83
CA ASN A 266 19.39 1.34 3.34
C ASN A 266 20.53 0.49 2.78
N ASP A 267 21.14 -0.33 3.64
CA ASP A 267 22.16 -1.31 3.30
C ASP A 267 21.55 -2.72 3.27
N VAL A 268 21.97 -3.52 2.32
CA VAL A 268 21.63 -4.94 2.16
C VAL A 268 22.93 -5.75 2.13
N ASP A 269 23.05 -6.74 3.01
CA ASP A 269 24.29 -7.51 3.16
C ASP A 269 24.46 -8.64 2.14
N SER A 270 23.74 -8.62 1.00
CA SER A 270 23.82 -9.67 -0.02
C SER A 270 25.17 -9.67 -0.75
N LEU A 271 25.67 -8.51 -1.17
CA LEU A 271 27.01 -8.29 -1.70
C LEU A 271 27.57 -6.95 -1.20
N PRO A 272 28.91 -6.80 -1.13
CA PRO A 272 29.51 -5.52 -0.76
C PRO A 272 29.08 -4.39 -1.69
N GLY A 273 28.42 -3.38 -1.16
CA GLY A 273 27.92 -2.21 -1.87
C GLY A 273 26.48 -2.33 -2.37
N ASP A 274 25.78 -3.42 -2.07
CA ASP A 274 24.35 -3.49 -2.26
C ASP A 274 23.64 -2.56 -1.27
N GLY A 275 22.63 -1.86 -1.74
CA GLY A 275 21.88 -0.90 -0.95
C GLY A 275 20.93 -0.06 -1.79
N HIS A 276 20.14 0.76 -1.11
CA HIS A 276 19.07 1.54 -1.72
C HIS A 276 19.02 2.91 -1.10
N GLN A 277 18.92 3.95 -1.92
CA GLN A 277 18.70 5.31 -1.42
C GLN A 277 17.66 6.04 -2.25
N GLY A 278 17.05 7.07 -1.67
CA GLY A 278 16.06 7.86 -2.39
C GLY A 278 15.49 9.00 -1.59
N HIS A 279 14.70 9.81 -2.27
CA HIS A 279 14.00 10.94 -1.66
C HIS A 279 12.79 11.32 -2.49
N ASN A 280 11.84 11.98 -1.84
CA ASN A 280 10.65 12.51 -2.48
C ASN A 280 10.23 13.85 -1.87
N ILE A 281 9.44 14.58 -2.62
CA ILE A 281 8.71 15.75 -2.16
C ILE A 281 7.34 15.79 -2.81
N LEU A 282 6.32 16.12 -2.02
CA LEU A 282 4.94 16.26 -2.45
C LEU A 282 4.39 17.61 -1.97
N ALA A 283 3.68 18.29 -2.84
CA ALA A 283 2.88 19.46 -2.51
C ALA A 283 1.43 19.23 -2.94
N ARG A 284 0.48 19.60 -2.07
CA ARG A 284 -0.96 19.53 -2.32
C ARG A 284 -1.63 20.83 -1.92
N TRP A 285 -2.53 21.31 -2.77
CA TRP A 285 -3.45 22.39 -2.49
C TRP A 285 -4.87 21.88 -2.68
N SER A 286 -5.71 22.09 -1.69
CA SER A 286 -7.15 21.79 -1.73
C SER A 286 -7.90 23.08 -1.41
N GLN A 287 -8.97 23.35 -2.17
CA GLN A 287 -9.78 24.55 -2.04
C GLN A 287 -11.26 24.18 -1.99
N GLY A 288 -11.95 24.57 -0.92
CA GLY A 288 -13.40 24.56 -0.86
C GLY A 288 -13.98 25.71 -1.71
N LEU A 289 -14.96 25.40 -2.54
CA LEU A 289 -15.67 26.33 -3.41
C LEU A 289 -17.15 26.41 -2.99
N GLY A 290 -17.39 26.99 -1.81
CA GLY A 290 -18.69 26.93 -1.13
C GLY A 290 -18.95 25.54 -0.53
N GLU A 291 -20.24 25.21 -0.29
CA GLU A 291 -20.64 23.95 0.36
C GLU A 291 -20.71 22.76 -0.60
N SER A 292 -20.80 23.00 -1.91
CA SER A 292 -21.14 21.97 -2.89
C SER A 292 -20.00 21.60 -3.85
N ALA A 293 -18.86 22.30 -3.81
CA ALA A 293 -17.76 22.05 -4.72
C ALA A 293 -16.40 22.15 -4.02
N SER A 294 -15.43 21.44 -4.55
CA SER A 294 -14.03 21.55 -4.12
C SER A 294 -13.08 21.25 -5.27
N PHE A 295 -11.89 21.81 -5.17
CA PHE A 295 -10.81 21.61 -6.13
C PHE A 295 -9.56 21.16 -5.38
N ARG A 296 -8.78 20.24 -5.97
CA ARG A 296 -7.51 19.78 -5.44
C ARG A 296 -6.49 19.65 -6.55
N VAL A 297 -5.28 20.13 -6.30
CA VAL A 297 -4.10 19.89 -7.13
C VAL A 297 -3.02 19.27 -6.27
N GLN A 298 -2.36 18.24 -6.77
CA GLN A 298 -1.22 17.61 -6.14
C GLN A 298 -0.12 17.40 -7.16
N GLY A 299 1.11 17.72 -6.77
CA GLY A 299 2.29 17.37 -7.56
C GLY A 299 3.34 16.73 -6.68
N TYR A 300 4.11 15.81 -7.23
CA TYR A 300 5.25 15.24 -6.53
C TYR A 300 6.43 14.93 -7.44
N TYR A 301 7.60 14.93 -6.84
CA TYR A 301 8.82 14.36 -7.38
C TYR A 301 9.25 13.19 -6.50
N ASP A 302 9.70 12.11 -7.12
CA ASP A 302 10.19 10.91 -6.45
C ASP A 302 11.45 10.43 -7.16
N TYR A 303 12.46 10.07 -6.38
CA TYR A 303 13.71 9.49 -6.86
C TYR A 303 14.14 8.34 -5.97
N PHE A 304 14.53 7.24 -6.59
CA PHE A 304 15.29 6.20 -5.90
C PHE A 304 16.35 5.60 -6.81
N GLU A 305 17.36 5.02 -6.19
CA GLU A 305 18.31 4.12 -6.83
C GLU A 305 18.54 2.89 -5.95
N ARG A 306 18.85 1.79 -6.60
CA ARG A 306 19.15 0.52 -5.97
C ARG A 306 20.37 -0.11 -6.62
N GLN A 307 21.26 -0.60 -5.78
CA GLN A 307 22.33 -1.52 -6.16
C GLN A 307 22.01 -2.86 -5.53
N PHE A 308 21.83 -3.90 -6.32
CA PHE A 308 21.47 -5.23 -5.84
C PHE A 308 22.01 -6.32 -6.76
N LEU A 309 22.80 -7.25 -6.22
CA LEU A 309 23.40 -8.37 -6.94
C LEU A 309 24.07 -7.97 -8.25
N LEU A 310 24.93 -6.94 -8.21
CA LEU A 310 25.65 -6.35 -9.36
C LEU A 310 24.76 -5.62 -10.39
N ALA A 311 23.46 -5.55 -10.19
CA ALA A 311 22.58 -4.71 -11.00
C ALA A 311 22.36 -3.35 -10.31
N PHE A 312 22.28 -2.30 -11.11
CA PHE A 312 21.92 -0.95 -10.68
C PHE A 312 20.67 -0.51 -11.41
N ASP A 313 19.69 0.01 -10.69
CA ASP A 313 18.56 0.71 -11.26
C ASP A 313 18.27 2.02 -10.54
N SER A 314 17.83 3.01 -11.28
CA SER A 314 17.29 4.26 -10.72
C SER A 314 16.04 4.68 -11.46
N LEU A 315 15.13 5.31 -10.72
CA LEU A 315 13.86 5.84 -11.25
C LEU A 315 13.61 7.25 -10.73
N GLN A 316 13.34 8.16 -11.66
CA GLN A 316 12.85 9.50 -11.39
C GLN A 316 11.40 9.59 -11.84
N THR A 317 10.53 10.13 -11.00
CA THR A 317 9.11 10.32 -11.31
C THR A 317 8.70 11.75 -11.04
N PHE A 318 8.03 12.39 -11.99
CA PHE A 318 7.26 13.62 -11.80
C PHE A 318 5.79 13.31 -12.07
N ASP A 319 4.92 13.74 -11.18
CA ASP A 319 3.48 13.55 -11.28
C ASP A 319 2.75 14.85 -10.96
N LEU A 320 1.69 15.13 -11.69
CA LEU A 320 0.75 16.22 -11.43
C LEU A 320 -0.66 15.69 -11.65
N ASP A 321 -1.51 15.80 -10.64
CA ASP A 321 -2.93 15.39 -10.65
C ASP A 321 -3.80 16.55 -10.20
N ALA A 322 -4.90 16.79 -10.91
CA ALA A 322 -5.91 17.78 -10.56
C ALA A 322 -7.29 17.12 -10.51
N GLN A 323 -8.09 17.49 -9.51
CA GLN A 323 -9.42 16.94 -9.30
C GLN A 323 -10.40 18.04 -8.90
N PHE A 324 -11.59 18.00 -9.49
CA PHE A 324 -12.73 18.85 -9.15
C PHE A 324 -13.90 17.98 -8.72
N ASN A 325 -14.50 18.31 -7.59
CA ASN A 325 -15.70 17.66 -7.07
C ASN A 325 -16.83 18.67 -7.05
N ALA A 326 -18.04 18.24 -7.43
CA ALA A 326 -19.24 19.08 -7.33
C ALA A 326 -20.47 18.23 -7.04
N THR A 327 -21.40 18.79 -6.26
CA THR A 327 -22.72 18.20 -6.01
C THR A 327 -23.80 19.15 -6.52
N ARG A 328 -24.68 18.66 -7.39
CA ARG A 328 -25.80 19.44 -7.94
C ARG A 328 -27.06 18.59 -8.03
N GLY A 329 -28.01 18.87 -7.18
CA GLY A 329 -29.27 18.10 -7.12
C GLY A 329 -29.04 16.63 -6.78
N ALA A 330 -29.36 15.72 -7.69
CA ALA A 330 -29.17 14.29 -7.52
C ALA A 330 -27.78 13.80 -7.95
N HIS A 331 -26.92 14.65 -8.51
CA HIS A 331 -25.65 14.32 -9.12
C HIS A 331 -24.47 14.69 -8.22
N GLU A 332 -23.51 13.79 -8.12
CA GLU A 332 -22.24 14.01 -7.43
C GLU A 332 -21.09 13.71 -8.41
N PHE A 333 -20.54 14.78 -8.98
CA PHE A 333 -19.47 14.70 -9.98
C PHE A 333 -18.09 14.65 -9.35
N VAL A 334 -17.23 13.83 -9.92
CA VAL A 334 -15.78 13.84 -9.73
C VAL A 334 -15.14 13.91 -11.11
N LEU A 335 -14.43 14.98 -11.39
CA LEU A 335 -13.70 15.21 -12.64
C LEU A 335 -12.22 15.30 -12.30
N GLY A 336 -11.36 14.77 -13.14
CA GLY A 336 -9.93 14.93 -12.90
C GLY A 336 -9.09 14.55 -14.09
N GLY A 337 -7.82 14.87 -13.98
CA GLY A 337 -6.82 14.55 -14.98
C GLY A 337 -5.43 14.77 -14.43
N GLY A 338 -4.47 14.16 -15.07
CA GLY A 338 -3.09 14.25 -14.62
C GLY A 338 -2.10 13.80 -15.68
N MET A 339 -0.84 14.07 -15.36
CA MET A 339 0.28 13.62 -16.15
C MET A 339 1.35 13.05 -15.24
N ARG A 340 2.00 11.99 -15.70
CA ARG A 340 3.17 11.40 -15.06
C ARG A 340 4.26 11.20 -16.09
N THR A 341 5.49 11.56 -15.73
CA THR A 341 6.67 11.19 -16.52
C THR A 341 7.66 10.49 -15.60
N THR A 342 8.21 9.39 -16.09
CA THR A 342 9.28 8.65 -15.41
C THR A 342 10.51 8.61 -16.31
N ARG A 343 11.67 8.65 -15.69
CA ARG A 343 12.94 8.38 -16.35
C ARG A 343 13.69 7.36 -15.52
N ASP A 344 14.00 6.24 -16.13
CA ASP A 344 14.78 5.18 -15.50
C ASP A 344 16.18 5.05 -16.11
N ARG A 345 17.03 4.34 -15.38
CA ARG A 345 18.33 3.83 -15.86
C ARG A 345 18.54 2.47 -15.23
N PHE A 346 18.80 1.47 -16.06
CA PHE A 346 19.12 0.10 -15.62
C PHE A 346 20.47 -0.32 -16.21
N ILE A 347 21.38 -0.77 -15.33
CA ILE A 347 22.69 -1.30 -15.69
C ILE A 347 22.83 -2.64 -14.97
N ASN A 348 23.17 -3.68 -15.72
CA ASN A 348 23.50 -4.96 -15.14
C ASN A 348 24.96 -5.31 -15.47
N ASN A 349 25.74 -5.55 -14.43
CA ASN A 349 27.15 -5.93 -14.55
C ASN A 349 27.32 -7.46 -14.68
N LEU A 350 26.23 -8.24 -14.50
CA LEU A 350 26.20 -9.65 -14.82
C LEU A 350 26.08 -9.81 -16.33
N ASN A 351 26.96 -10.61 -16.92
CA ASN A 351 26.91 -10.90 -18.34
C ASN A 351 25.58 -11.54 -18.71
N GLY A 352 24.77 -10.84 -19.53
CA GLY A 352 23.61 -11.40 -20.17
C GLY A 352 22.32 -10.59 -20.06
N PHE A 353 21.82 -10.27 -18.85
CA PHE A 353 20.58 -9.50 -18.72
C PHE A 353 20.77 -8.01 -18.99
N ALA A 354 19.97 -7.44 -19.89
CA ALA A 354 19.98 -6.01 -20.20
C ALA A 354 18.57 -5.48 -20.44
N LEU A 355 18.37 -4.19 -20.17
CA LEU A 355 17.26 -3.43 -20.74
C LEU A 355 17.75 -2.59 -21.89
N VAL A 356 17.12 -2.73 -23.06
CA VAL A 356 17.51 -2.00 -24.28
C VAL A 356 16.37 -1.07 -24.69
N PRO A 357 16.58 0.26 -24.63
CA PRO A 357 17.79 1.00 -24.18
C PRO A 357 18.00 0.94 -22.66
N GLN A 358 19.23 1.18 -22.19
CA GLN A 358 19.54 1.19 -20.74
C GLN A 358 18.80 2.29 -19.95
N SER A 359 18.42 3.38 -20.60
CA SER A 359 17.65 4.46 -20.00
C SER A 359 16.50 4.86 -20.93
N GLN A 360 15.32 5.05 -20.36
CA GLN A 360 14.15 5.48 -21.10
C GLN A 360 13.32 6.47 -20.30
N ARG A 361 12.63 7.36 -21.02
CA ARG A 361 11.58 8.21 -20.48
C ARG A 361 10.22 7.62 -20.90
N LEU A 362 9.35 7.42 -19.93
CA LEU A 362 7.96 7.02 -20.14
C LEU A 362 7.05 8.14 -19.67
N TRP A 363 5.86 8.22 -20.24
CA TRP A 363 4.83 9.17 -19.85
C TRP A 363 3.45 8.52 -19.83
N ILE A 364 2.56 9.09 -19.01
CA ILE A 364 1.17 8.76 -18.87
C ILE A 364 0.39 10.06 -18.80
N TYR A 365 -0.62 10.22 -19.65
CA TYR A 365 -1.62 11.29 -19.56
C TYR A 365 -2.97 10.66 -19.29
N ASN A 366 -3.77 11.30 -18.45
CA ASN A 366 -5.08 10.76 -18.13
C ASN A 366 -6.12 11.85 -17.91
N ALA A 367 -7.38 11.52 -18.20
CA ALA A 367 -8.55 12.30 -17.82
C ALA A 367 -9.67 11.34 -17.41
N PHE A 368 -10.45 11.70 -16.39
CA PHE A 368 -11.57 10.89 -15.93
C PHE A 368 -12.76 11.74 -15.52
N VAL A 369 -13.93 11.12 -15.60
CA VAL A 369 -15.18 11.64 -15.08
C VAL A 369 -15.95 10.52 -14.40
N GLN A 370 -16.53 10.83 -13.25
CA GLN A 370 -17.45 9.96 -12.54
C GLN A 370 -18.65 10.78 -12.08
N ASP A 371 -19.86 10.23 -12.23
CA ASP A 371 -21.10 10.77 -11.70
C ASP A 371 -21.80 9.73 -10.84
N ARG A 372 -22.06 10.05 -9.58
CA ARG A 372 -22.94 9.29 -8.70
C ARG A 372 -24.31 9.94 -8.74
N ILE A 373 -25.28 9.24 -9.31
CA ILE A 373 -26.65 9.70 -9.52
C ILE A 373 -27.54 9.08 -8.44
N ARG A 374 -28.20 9.90 -7.64
CA ARG A 374 -29.24 9.48 -6.69
C ARG A 374 -30.54 9.22 -7.43
N LEU A 375 -30.83 7.96 -7.77
CA LEU A 375 -32.05 7.55 -8.47
C LEU A 375 -33.28 7.64 -7.56
N THR A 376 -33.11 7.22 -6.30
CA THR A 376 -34.10 7.34 -5.23
C THR A 376 -33.36 7.70 -3.91
N PRO A 377 -34.07 7.99 -2.82
CA PRO A 377 -33.39 8.20 -1.52
C PRO A 377 -32.52 7.03 -1.07
N THR A 378 -32.82 5.80 -1.52
CA THR A 378 -32.12 4.57 -1.11
C THR A 378 -31.28 3.93 -2.21
N LEU A 379 -31.39 4.37 -3.47
CA LEU A 379 -30.73 3.77 -4.62
C LEU A 379 -29.87 4.78 -5.36
N SER A 380 -28.60 4.48 -5.57
CA SER A 380 -27.69 5.29 -6.36
C SER A 380 -26.99 4.47 -7.46
N LEU A 381 -26.76 5.12 -8.59
CA LEU A 381 -26.01 4.59 -9.74
C LEU A 381 -24.75 5.43 -9.91
N THR A 382 -23.59 4.81 -9.96
CA THR A 382 -22.31 5.46 -10.29
C THR A 382 -21.89 5.03 -11.69
N LEU A 383 -21.62 6.02 -12.54
CA LEU A 383 -21.07 5.85 -13.88
C LEU A 383 -19.72 6.54 -13.91
N GLY A 384 -18.68 5.84 -14.32
CA GLY A 384 -17.34 6.39 -14.42
C GLY A 384 -16.63 5.94 -15.69
N ILE A 385 -15.79 6.79 -16.22
CA ILE A 385 -14.91 6.48 -17.34
C ILE A 385 -13.59 7.22 -17.18
N LYS A 386 -12.49 6.55 -17.46
CA LYS A 386 -11.16 7.13 -17.57
C LYS A 386 -10.57 6.81 -18.94
N ALA A 387 -10.00 7.79 -19.58
CA ALA A 387 -9.12 7.61 -20.73
C ALA A 387 -7.70 7.88 -20.30
N GLU A 388 -6.80 7.01 -20.67
CA GLU A 388 -5.39 7.12 -20.33
C GLU A 388 -4.53 6.77 -21.53
N GLU A 389 -3.55 7.60 -21.84
CA GLU A 389 -2.55 7.37 -22.87
C GLU A 389 -1.20 7.10 -22.24
N THR A 390 -0.56 6.02 -22.67
CA THR A 390 0.75 5.59 -22.15
C THR A 390 1.77 5.47 -23.27
N SER A 391 3.05 5.59 -22.94
CA SER A 391 4.17 5.44 -23.89
C SER A 391 4.21 4.08 -24.60
N PHE A 392 3.64 3.03 -24.01
CA PHE A 392 3.77 1.67 -24.53
C PHE A 392 2.54 1.16 -25.26
N THR A 393 1.34 1.53 -24.84
CA THR A 393 0.10 0.87 -25.31
C THR A 393 -0.90 1.84 -25.96
N GLY A 394 -0.57 3.17 -25.99
CA GLY A 394 -1.50 4.17 -26.49
C GLY A 394 -2.67 4.38 -25.54
N ILE A 395 -3.86 4.58 -26.09
CA ILE A 395 -5.06 4.95 -25.32
C ILE A 395 -5.75 3.71 -24.76
N GLU A 396 -5.91 3.66 -23.43
CA GLU A 396 -6.73 2.71 -22.71
C GLU A 396 -7.97 3.39 -22.13
N VAL A 397 -9.12 2.74 -22.21
CA VAL A 397 -10.39 3.25 -21.69
C VAL A 397 -10.88 2.33 -20.57
N LEU A 398 -11.13 2.89 -19.39
CA LEU A 398 -11.42 2.17 -18.15
C LEU A 398 -12.81 2.57 -17.61
N PRO A 399 -13.91 1.97 -18.13
CA PRO A 399 -15.26 2.23 -17.65
C PRO A 399 -15.54 1.51 -16.33
N ASN A 400 -16.46 2.08 -15.55
CA ASN A 400 -17.03 1.48 -14.33
C ASN A 400 -18.52 1.83 -14.25
N VAL A 401 -19.32 0.82 -13.91
CA VAL A 401 -20.74 1.01 -13.57
C VAL A 401 -20.97 0.34 -12.23
N ARG A 402 -21.58 1.07 -11.30
CA ARG A 402 -21.84 0.56 -9.94
C ARG A 402 -23.23 0.97 -9.46
N LEU A 403 -23.94 0.02 -8.89
CA LEU A 403 -25.23 0.21 -8.27
C LEU A 403 -25.07 0.03 -6.75
N ALA A 404 -25.65 0.92 -5.95
CA ALA A 404 -25.64 0.84 -4.50
C ALA A 404 -27.06 1.07 -3.97
N TRP A 405 -27.56 0.10 -3.19
CA TRP A 405 -28.88 0.14 -2.58
C TRP A 405 -28.76 0.12 -1.06
N ARG A 406 -29.30 1.13 -0.41
CA ARG A 406 -29.34 1.32 1.05
C ARG A 406 -30.80 1.29 1.51
N PRO A 407 -31.40 0.09 1.74
CA PRO A 407 -32.79 0.00 2.18
C PRO A 407 -33.03 0.68 3.53
N ASP A 408 -32.01 0.74 4.37
CA ASP A 408 -31.97 1.41 5.68
C ASP A 408 -30.57 2.00 5.94
N GLU A 409 -30.38 2.65 7.09
CA GLU A 409 -29.12 3.30 7.47
C GLU A 409 -27.98 2.31 7.81
N ARG A 410 -28.32 1.06 8.10
CA ARG A 410 -27.38 0.01 8.55
C ARG A 410 -27.02 -1.00 7.47
N THR A 411 -27.64 -0.90 6.28
CA THR A 411 -27.51 -1.89 5.21
C THR A 411 -27.13 -1.26 3.90
N LEU A 412 -26.07 -1.76 3.28
CA LEU A 412 -25.65 -1.43 1.93
C LEU A 412 -25.51 -2.72 1.12
N LEU A 413 -26.24 -2.83 0.03
CA LEU A 413 -26.07 -3.83 -1.03
C LEU A 413 -25.51 -3.13 -2.26
N TRP A 414 -24.53 -3.75 -2.92
CA TRP A 414 -23.93 -3.16 -4.11
C TRP A 414 -23.56 -4.20 -5.16
N ALA A 415 -23.52 -3.76 -6.41
CA ALA A 415 -22.98 -4.53 -7.52
C ALA A 415 -22.20 -3.62 -8.45
N ALA A 416 -21.17 -4.14 -9.12
CA ALA A 416 -20.31 -3.39 -10.01
C ALA A 416 -19.84 -4.21 -11.21
N VAL A 417 -19.63 -3.52 -12.31
CA VAL A 417 -18.89 -4.01 -13.49
C VAL A 417 -17.82 -3.01 -13.82
N SER A 418 -16.58 -3.47 -13.90
CA SER A 418 -15.42 -2.60 -14.09
C SER A 418 -14.43 -3.19 -15.08
N ARG A 419 -13.79 -2.35 -15.89
CA ARG A 419 -12.61 -2.71 -16.68
C ARG A 419 -11.36 -2.10 -16.06
N ALA A 420 -10.30 -2.88 -15.94
CA ALA A 420 -8.97 -2.42 -15.55
C ALA A 420 -7.90 -3.03 -16.45
N VAL A 421 -6.71 -2.41 -16.48
CA VAL A 421 -5.56 -2.91 -17.25
C VAL A 421 -4.28 -2.79 -16.42
N ARG A 422 -3.35 -3.73 -16.65
CA ARG A 422 -1.95 -3.58 -16.26
C ARG A 422 -1.14 -3.18 -17.49
N THR A 423 -0.57 -2.01 -17.47
CA THR A 423 0.32 -1.57 -18.55
C THR A 423 1.68 -2.27 -18.48
N PRO A 424 2.32 -2.53 -19.63
CA PRO A 424 3.62 -3.15 -19.65
C PRO A 424 4.68 -2.36 -18.88
N SER A 425 5.55 -3.09 -18.19
CA SER A 425 6.78 -2.54 -17.60
C SER A 425 7.91 -2.51 -18.64
N ARG A 426 9.05 -1.94 -18.22
CA ARG A 426 10.29 -2.02 -19.00
C ARG A 426 10.74 -3.47 -19.17
N ILE A 427 10.63 -4.29 -18.11
CA ILE A 427 10.97 -5.72 -18.14
C ILE A 427 10.10 -6.45 -19.15
N ASP A 428 8.78 -6.23 -19.16
CA ASP A 428 7.88 -6.91 -20.09
C ASP A 428 8.25 -6.68 -21.57
N ARG A 429 8.76 -5.52 -21.94
CA ARG A 429 8.99 -5.16 -23.35
C ARG A 429 10.44 -5.18 -23.79
N GLN A 430 11.38 -4.92 -22.88
CA GLN A 430 12.74 -4.51 -23.24
C GLN A 430 13.83 -5.33 -22.55
N LEU A 431 13.45 -6.29 -21.68
CA LEU A 431 14.41 -7.23 -21.10
C LEU A 431 14.91 -8.19 -22.16
N GLU A 432 16.23 -8.35 -22.24
CA GLU A 432 16.87 -9.36 -23.05
C GLU A 432 17.97 -10.10 -22.27
N PHE A 433 18.20 -11.34 -22.65
CA PHE A 433 19.29 -12.20 -22.23
C PHE A 433 19.73 -13.05 -23.40
N GLN A 434 20.61 -12.48 -24.23
CA GLN A 434 21.03 -13.10 -25.49
C GLN A 434 21.88 -14.35 -25.26
N PRO A 435 21.65 -15.46 -26.03
CA PRO A 435 20.62 -15.60 -27.08
C PRO A 435 19.26 -16.12 -26.60
N LEU A 436 19.08 -16.34 -25.27
CA LEU A 436 17.96 -17.08 -24.68
C LEU A 436 16.67 -16.25 -24.61
N LEU A 437 16.70 -15.04 -24.04
CA LEU A 437 15.52 -14.19 -23.90
C LEU A 437 15.57 -13.02 -24.88
N LEU A 438 14.57 -12.96 -25.73
CA LEU A 438 14.42 -11.90 -26.74
C LEU A 438 13.51 -10.78 -26.22
N PRO A 439 13.77 -9.51 -26.58
CA PRO A 439 12.88 -8.41 -26.23
C PRO A 439 11.49 -8.58 -26.88
N ALA A 440 10.46 -8.03 -26.23
CA ALA A 440 9.06 -8.17 -26.63
C ALA A 440 8.39 -6.82 -26.92
N PRO A 441 8.79 -6.08 -27.96
CA PRO A 441 8.25 -4.75 -28.26
C PRO A 441 6.75 -4.75 -28.56
N GLY A 442 6.17 -5.90 -28.92
CA GLY A 442 4.74 -6.09 -29.15
C GLY A 442 3.91 -6.45 -27.90
N PHE A 443 4.52 -6.52 -26.72
CA PHE A 443 3.78 -6.80 -25.48
C PHE A 443 2.75 -5.70 -25.22
N VAL A 444 1.47 -6.07 -24.97
CA VAL A 444 0.35 -5.14 -24.75
C VAL A 444 -0.13 -5.18 -23.31
N SER A 445 -1.10 -4.32 -22.95
CA SER A 445 -1.70 -4.31 -21.62
C SER A 445 -2.43 -5.64 -21.32
N GLU A 446 -2.20 -6.19 -20.12
CA GLU A 446 -3.06 -7.24 -19.57
C GLU A 446 -4.41 -6.64 -19.18
N LYS A 447 -5.50 -7.34 -19.44
CA LYS A 447 -6.86 -6.83 -19.31
C LYS A 447 -7.64 -7.62 -18.27
N LEU A 448 -8.50 -6.90 -17.54
CA LEU A 448 -9.47 -7.45 -16.61
C LEU A 448 -10.85 -6.83 -16.87
N ILE A 449 -11.88 -7.69 -16.92
CA ILE A 449 -13.27 -7.29 -16.68
C ILE A 449 -13.73 -7.99 -15.42
N ALA A 450 -14.17 -7.22 -14.40
CA ALA A 450 -14.63 -7.75 -13.12
C ALA A 450 -16.12 -7.53 -12.95
N LEU A 451 -16.79 -8.56 -12.46
CA LEU A 451 -18.16 -8.55 -11.98
C LEU A 451 -18.09 -8.74 -10.46
N GLU A 452 -18.69 -7.84 -9.71
CA GLU A 452 -18.61 -7.82 -8.25
C GLU A 452 -20.00 -7.57 -7.65
N ALA A 453 -20.27 -8.18 -6.50
CA ALA A 453 -21.43 -7.88 -5.69
C ALA A 453 -21.07 -8.01 -4.21
N GLY A 454 -21.73 -7.24 -3.35
CA GLY A 454 -21.45 -7.31 -1.92
C GLY A 454 -22.55 -6.74 -1.04
N TYR A 455 -22.38 -7.07 0.23
CA TYR A 455 -23.14 -6.59 1.36
C TYR A 455 -22.20 -5.93 2.37
N ARG A 456 -22.59 -4.80 2.90
CA ARG A 456 -21.99 -4.20 4.09
C ARG A 456 -23.08 -3.72 5.01
N GLY A 457 -22.96 -4.03 6.29
CA GLY A 457 -23.97 -3.61 7.23
C GLY A 457 -23.64 -3.88 8.69
N GLN A 458 -24.59 -3.49 9.53
CA GLN A 458 -24.59 -3.69 10.98
C GLN A 458 -25.76 -4.62 11.35
N PRO A 459 -25.59 -5.97 11.26
CA PRO A 459 -26.65 -6.91 11.58
C PRO A 459 -27.08 -6.83 13.06
N THR A 460 -26.23 -6.34 13.94
CA THR A 460 -26.53 -6.02 15.34
C THR A 460 -25.83 -4.71 15.73
N GLU A 461 -26.22 -4.12 16.85
CA GLU A 461 -25.56 -2.91 17.40
C GLU A 461 -24.07 -3.13 17.75
N ARG A 462 -23.66 -4.39 17.88
CA ARG A 462 -22.29 -4.77 18.28
C ARG A 462 -21.48 -5.40 17.19
N THR A 463 -22.00 -5.51 15.96
CA THR A 463 -21.34 -6.24 14.88
C THR A 463 -21.46 -5.49 13.57
N THR A 464 -20.32 -5.26 12.91
CA THR A 464 -20.28 -4.94 11.48
C THR A 464 -19.92 -6.19 10.67
N LEU A 465 -20.48 -6.31 9.48
CA LEU A 465 -20.23 -7.41 8.55
C LEU A 465 -20.07 -6.85 7.13
N SER A 466 -19.04 -7.30 6.43
CA SER A 466 -18.83 -7.02 5.01
C SER A 466 -18.61 -8.35 4.30
N ILE A 467 -19.33 -8.57 3.20
CA ILE A 467 -19.21 -9.76 2.33
C ILE A 467 -19.14 -9.27 0.91
N SER A 468 -18.23 -9.82 0.13
CA SER A 468 -18.14 -9.56 -1.31
C SER A 468 -17.85 -10.85 -2.07
N ALA A 469 -18.44 -10.97 -3.26
CA ALA A 469 -18.16 -12.03 -4.22
C ALA A 469 -17.71 -11.37 -5.52
N PHE A 470 -16.82 -12.06 -6.25
CA PHE A 470 -16.27 -11.55 -7.49
C PHE A 470 -16.12 -12.64 -8.55
N TYR A 471 -16.22 -12.24 -9.81
CA TYR A 471 -15.89 -13.03 -10.98
C TYR A 471 -15.08 -12.16 -11.95
N ASN A 472 -13.84 -12.53 -12.18
CA ASN A 472 -12.84 -11.80 -12.94
C ASN A 472 -12.53 -12.52 -14.24
N LEU A 473 -12.68 -11.85 -15.38
CA LEU A 473 -12.30 -12.32 -16.70
C LEU A 473 -10.98 -11.65 -17.09
N TYR A 474 -9.93 -12.43 -17.28
CA TYR A 474 -8.61 -11.97 -17.68
C TYR A 474 -8.30 -12.32 -19.13
N ASP A 475 -7.65 -11.39 -19.81
CA ASP A 475 -7.13 -11.56 -21.15
C ASP A 475 -5.74 -10.92 -21.29
N ASP A 476 -4.95 -11.43 -22.24
CA ASP A 476 -3.60 -10.94 -22.54
C ASP A 476 -2.62 -11.03 -21.35
N ILE A 477 -2.78 -12.00 -20.46
CA ILE A 477 -1.89 -12.23 -19.31
C ILE A 477 -0.51 -12.69 -19.81
N ARG A 478 0.54 -12.25 -19.13
CA ARG A 478 1.94 -12.51 -19.43
C ARG A 478 2.26 -14.01 -19.50
N THR A 479 3.02 -14.40 -20.54
CA THR A 479 3.65 -15.70 -20.71
C THR A 479 5.13 -15.54 -21.02
N ALA A 480 5.88 -16.63 -20.88
CA ALA A 480 7.22 -16.77 -21.45
C ALA A 480 7.14 -17.79 -22.61
N ASP A 481 6.92 -17.30 -23.81
CA ASP A 481 6.62 -18.13 -24.96
C ASP A 481 7.88 -18.68 -25.61
N LEU A 482 7.84 -19.96 -25.98
CA LEU A 482 8.85 -20.59 -26.81
C LEU A 482 8.81 -20.01 -28.22
N VAL A 483 9.94 -19.41 -28.66
CA VAL A 483 10.10 -18.84 -30.01
C VAL A 483 10.85 -19.80 -30.92
N ASN A 484 11.92 -20.43 -30.40
CA ASN A 484 12.76 -21.35 -31.15
C ASN A 484 13.34 -22.42 -30.21
N THR A 485 13.58 -23.61 -30.70
CA THR A 485 14.15 -24.75 -29.97
C THR A 485 15.64 -24.92 -30.18
N ASN A 486 16.22 -24.37 -31.28
CA ASN A 486 17.64 -24.48 -31.58
C ASN A 486 18.14 -23.22 -32.35
N PRO A 487 18.83 -22.31 -31.70
CA PRO A 487 19.04 -22.25 -30.24
C PRO A 487 17.72 -22.04 -29.50
N LEU A 488 17.67 -22.45 -28.23
CA LEU A 488 16.52 -22.18 -27.38
C LEU A 488 16.30 -20.67 -27.24
N GLN A 489 15.14 -20.20 -27.63
CA GLN A 489 14.75 -18.79 -27.52
C GLN A 489 13.36 -18.63 -26.95
N VAL A 490 13.24 -17.72 -25.99
CA VAL A 490 12.01 -17.40 -25.28
C VAL A 490 11.73 -15.91 -25.43
N ARG A 491 10.46 -15.53 -25.39
CA ARG A 491 10.02 -14.12 -25.39
C ARG A 491 8.84 -13.96 -24.46
N LEU A 492 8.81 -12.84 -23.72
CA LEU A 492 7.61 -12.46 -22.99
C LEU A 492 6.50 -12.11 -23.97
N ALA A 493 5.30 -12.62 -23.73
CA ALA A 493 4.13 -12.48 -24.61
C ALA A 493 2.84 -12.36 -23.77
N ASN A 494 1.71 -12.12 -24.45
CA ASN A 494 0.38 -12.02 -23.85
C ASN A 494 -0.45 -13.27 -24.17
N GLY A 495 0.09 -14.44 -23.83
CA GLY A 495 -0.40 -15.73 -24.28
C GLY A 495 -1.40 -16.43 -23.35
N LEU A 496 -1.75 -15.89 -22.17
CA LEU A 496 -2.74 -16.50 -21.27
C LEU A 496 -4.06 -15.73 -21.26
N GLU A 497 -5.15 -16.49 -21.13
CA GLU A 497 -6.51 -16.02 -20.85
C GLU A 497 -7.16 -16.90 -19.78
N GLY A 498 -8.16 -16.38 -19.06
CA GLY A 498 -8.85 -17.18 -18.07
C GLY A 498 -9.76 -16.37 -17.16
N HIS A 499 -10.11 -17.00 -16.04
CA HIS A 499 -10.95 -16.36 -15.03
C HIS A 499 -10.53 -16.75 -13.62
N SER A 500 -10.82 -15.86 -12.67
CA SER A 500 -10.83 -16.16 -11.25
C SER A 500 -12.17 -15.77 -10.65
N TYR A 501 -12.57 -16.48 -9.60
CA TYR A 501 -13.75 -16.17 -8.83
C TYR A 501 -13.52 -16.50 -7.37
N GLY A 502 -14.29 -15.87 -6.50
CA GLY A 502 -14.13 -16.07 -5.06
C GLY A 502 -15.03 -15.21 -4.23
N ALA A 503 -14.79 -15.27 -2.93
CA ALA A 503 -15.50 -14.48 -1.95
C ALA A 503 -14.55 -14.03 -0.83
N GLU A 504 -14.85 -12.85 -0.29
CA GLU A 504 -14.16 -12.25 0.85
C GLU A 504 -15.22 -11.84 1.85
N ALA A 505 -14.99 -12.12 3.14
CA ALA A 505 -15.88 -11.65 4.19
C ALA A 505 -15.07 -11.29 5.44
N TRP A 506 -15.52 -10.27 6.15
CA TRP A 506 -14.98 -9.90 7.46
C TRP A 506 -16.02 -9.29 8.35
N SER A 507 -15.83 -9.48 9.64
CA SER A 507 -16.69 -8.91 10.67
C SER A 507 -15.86 -8.32 11.80
N THR A 508 -16.40 -7.28 12.42
CA THR A 508 -15.91 -6.72 13.69
C THR A 508 -17.04 -6.80 14.69
N THR A 509 -16.82 -7.48 15.82
CA THR A 509 -17.82 -7.67 16.87
C THR A 509 -17.26 -7.20 18.22
N GLN A 510 -17.99 -6.33 18.89
CA GLN A 510 -17.74 -5.94 20.28
C GLN A 510 -18.39 -6.97 21.21
N LEU A 511 -17.62 -7.96 21.66
CA LEU A 511 -18.11 -9.04 22.52
C LEU A 511 -18.43 -8.52 23.94
N ALA A 512 -17.60 -7.61 24.45
CA ALA A 512 -17.79 -6.88 25.70
C ALA A 512 -17.19 -5.46 25.56
N PRO A 513 -17.46 -4.49 26.43
CA PRO A 513 -16.87 -3.15 26.34
C PRO A 513 -15.33 -3.13 26.26
N TRP A 514 -14.71 -4.13 26.84
CA TRP A 514 -13.25 -4.29 26.87
C TRP A 514 -12.71 -5.30 25.85
N TRP A 515 -13.59 -6.00 25.07
CA TRP A 515 -13.20 -7.10 24.20
C TRP A 515 -13.81 -6.98 22.80
N ARG A 516 -12.97 -6.79 21.79
CA ARG A 516 -13.31 -6.77 20.36
C ARG A 516 -12.71 -7.96 19.63
N LEU A 517 -13.48 -8.57 18.75
CA LEU A 517 -13.10 -9.67 17.88
C LEU A 517 -13.30 -9.28 16.43
N ASN A 518 -12.27 -9.49 15.60
CA ASN A 518 -12.32 -9.37 14.15
C ASN A 518 -12.12 -10.76 13.54
N LEU A 519 -13.00 -11.16 12.64
CA LEU A 519 -12.90 -12.39 11.87
C LEU A 519 -12.83 -12.03 10.39
N GLY A 520 -12.07 -12.81 9.62
CA GLY A 520 -11.96 -12.62 8.19
C GLY A 520 -11.74 -13.94 7.47
N VAL A 521 -12.22 -14.01 6.23
CA VAL A 521 -12.02 -15.13 5.31
C VAL A 521 -11.86 -14.59 3.91
N SER A 522 -10.95 -15.19 3.15
CA SER A 522 -10.85 -15.01 1.70
C SER A 522 -10.69 -16.37 1.03
N ALA A 523 -11.38 -16.52 -0.10
CA ALA A 523 -11.29 -17.71 -0.96
C ALA A 523 -11.18 -17.27 -2.42
N ILE A 524 -10.29 -17.93 -3.18
CA ILE A 524 -10.06 -17.64 -4.59
C ILE A 524 -9.79 -18.92 -5.36
N PHE A 525 -10.44 -19.05 -6.51
CA PHE A 525 -10.26 -20.15 -7.46
C PHE A 525 -9.89 -19.57 -8.82
N ARG A 526 -8.93 -20.22 -9.52
CA ARG A 526 -8.35 -19.69 -10.75
C ARG A 526 -8.31 -20.76 -11.84
N HIS A 527 -8.73 -20.38 -13.06
CA HIS A 527 -8.69 -21.24 -14.23
C HIS A 527 -8.12 -20.45 -15.41
N PHE A 528 -6.90 -20.81 -15.81
CA PHE A 528 -6.19 -20.15 -16.91
C PHE A 528 -5.73 -21.19 -17.94
N ARG A 529 -5.65 -20.76 -19.19
CA ARG A 529 -5.17 -21.57 -20.31
C ARG A 529 -4.34 -20.72 -21.27
N ALA A 530 -3.41 -21.36 -21.97
CA ALA A 530 -2.70 -20.73 -23.06
C ALA A 530 -3.65 -20.49 -24.25
N LYS A 531 -3.49 -19.35 -24.90
CA LYS A 531 -4.18 -19.02 -26.14
C LYS A 531 -3.64 -19.88 -27.28
N PRO A 532 -4.43 -20.14 -28.34
CA PRO A 532 -3.94 -20.84 -29.52
C PRO A 532 -2.67 -20.19 -30.11
N GLY A 533 -1.66 -20.99 -30.38
CA GLY A 533 -0.38 -20.53 -30.96
C GLY A 533 0.67 -20.09 -29.94
N HIS A 534 0.36 -20.11 -28.64
CA HIS A 534 1.30 -19.81 -27.56
C HIS A 534 1.77 -21.10 -26.87
N ILE A 535 3.07 -21.19 -26.58
CA ILE A 535 3.68 -22.27 -25.81
C ILE A 535 4.37 -21.62 -24.59
N ASP A 536 3.65 -21.53 -23.50
CA ASP A 536 4.14 -20.91 -22.27
C ASP A 536 5.10 -21.84 -21.54
N LEU A 537 6.35 -21.41 -21.39
CA LEU A 537 7.38 -22.11 -20.61
C LEU A 537 7.42 -21.69 -19.13
N SER A 538 6.77 -20.60 -18.77
CA SER A 538 6.67 -20.17 -17.36
C SER A 538 5.66 -21.00 -16.56
N GLY A 539 4.77 -21.70 -17.24
CA GLY A 539 3.74 -22.52 -16.61
C GLY A 539 2.89 -21.71 -15.63
N ARG A 540 2.69 -22.24 -14.42
CA ARG A 540 1.95 -21.54 -13.37
C ARG A 540 2.73 -20.37 -12.74
N GLY A 541 4.03 -20.24 -12.96
CA GLY A 541 4.87 -19.18 -12.37
C GLY A 541 4.41 -17.77 -12.74
N SER A 542 3.87 -17.55 -13.95
CA SER A 542 3.30 -16.26 -14.36
C SER A 542 2.01 -15.88 -13.63
N LEU A 543 1.33 -16.85 -13.02
CA LEU A 543 0.08 -16.66 -12.28
C LEU A 543 0.29 -16.43 -10.78
N GLY A 544 1.54 -16.58 -10.29
CA GLY A 544 1.86 -16.51 -8.87
C GLY A 544 1.44 -17.76 -8.08
N HIS A 545 1.75 -17.75 -6.81
CA HIS A 545 1.55 -18.84 -5.86
C HIS A 545 0.63 -18.37 -4.75
N ASP A 546 -0.66 -18.61 -4.90
CA ASP A 546 -1.68 -18.17 -3.95
C ASP A 546 -2.33 -19.37 -3.26
N PRO A 547 -2.64 -19.31 -1.95
CA PRO A 547 -3.51 -20.25 -1.31
C PRO A 547 -4.94 -20.08 -1.82
N ASP A 548 -5.69 -21.18 -1.92
CA ASP A 548 -7.10 -21.12 -2.29
C ASP A 548 -7.95 -20.53 -1.16
N PHE A 549 -7.48 -20.62 0.07
CA PHE A 549 -8.24 -20.24 1.25
C PHE A 549 -7.36 -19.63 2.36
N GLN A 550 -7.85 -18.55 3.01
CA GLN A 550 -7.23 -17.95 4.19
C GLN A 550 -8.28 -17.59 5.24
N LEU A 551 -7.94 -17.81 6.52
CA LEU A 551 -8.76 -17.41 7.66
C LEU A 551 -7.97 -16.51 8.59
N PHE A 552 -8.67 -15.53 9.17
CA PHE A 552 -8.13 -14.61 10.15
C PHE A 552 -9.05 -14.51 11.35
N ALA A 553 -8.47 -14.55 12.54
CA ALA A 553 -9.15 -14.21 13.77
C ALA A 553 -8.24 -13.28 14.57
N ARG A 554 -8.72 -12.10 14.94
CA ARG A 554 -7.97 -11.15 15.76
C ARG A 554 -8.79 -10.66 16.90
N THR A 555 -8.16 -10.51 18.03
CA THR A 555 -8.77 -10.01 19.23
C THR A 555 -7.98 -8.84 19.78
N ARG A 556 -8.72 -7.86 20.28
CA ARG A 556 -8.21 -6.74 21.07
C ARG A 556 -8.94 -6.73 22.41
N MET A 557 -8.19 -6.73 23.49
CA MET A 557 -8.70 -6.75 24.85
C MET A 557 -8.07 -5.65 25.69
N ASN A 558 -8.86 -4.75 26.23
CA ASN A 558 -8.46 -3.79 27.24
C ASN A 558 -8.60 -4.47 28.60
N LEU A 559 -7.62 -5.27 29.02
CA LEU A 559 -7.66 -6.08 30.26
C LEU A 559 -7.80 -5.21 31.51
N THR A 560 -7.20 -4.03 31.45
CA THR A 560 -7.38 -2.92 32.42
C THR A 560 -7.27 -1.59 31.66
N ASP A 561 -7.47 -0.46 32.33
CA ASP A 561 -7.28 0.89 31.77
C ASP A 561 -5.83 1.15 31.30
N ARG A 562 -4.88 0.29 31.72
CA ARG A 562 -3.44 0.41 31.41
C ARG A 562 -2.85 -0.78 30.68
N LEU A 563 -3.54 -1.92 30.64
CA LEU A 563 -3.05 -3.16 30.06
C LEU A 563 -3.92 -3.58 28.87
N GLN A 564 -3.32 -3.65 27.70
CA GLN A 564 -4.00 -3.99 26.46
C GLN A 564 -3.31 -5.20 25.79
N LEU A 565 -4.12 -6.17 25.35
CA LEU A 565 -3.68 -7.32 24.58
C LEU A 565 -4.26 -7.25 23.16
N HIS A 566 -3.38 -7.40 22.17
CA HIS A 566 -3.74 -7.73 20.80
C HIS A 566 -3.23 -9.13 20.50
N ALA A 567 -4.06 -9.98 19.91
CA ALA A 567 -3.63 -11.29 19.43
C ALA A 567 -4.33 -11.64 18.13
N GLY A 568 -3.65 -12.38 17.28
CA GLY A 568 -4.14 -12.80 15.98
C GLY A 568 -3.78 -14.25 15.69
N LEU A 569 -4.67 -14.94 14.98
CA LEU A 569 -4.44 -16.22 14.34
C LEU A 569 -4.69 -16.06 12.85
N ARG A 570 -3.82 -16.63 12.03
CA ARG A 570 -4.04 -16.76 10.58
C ARG A 570 -3.85 -18.21 10.18
N TYR A 571 -4.78 -18.72 9.41
CA TYR A 571 -4.64 -19.96 8.66
C TYR A 571 -4.40 -19.61 7.20
N VAL A 572 -3.41 -20.22 6.58
CA VAL A 572 -3.13 -20.13 5.14
C VAL A 572 -3.12 -21.55 4.61
N ASP A 573 -3.91 -21.78 3.56
CA ASP A 573 -4.02 -23.08 2.90
C ASP A 573 -2.73 -23.44 2.16
N ASP A 574 -2.62 -24.68 1.70
CA ASP A 574 -1.47 -25.11 0.93
C ASP A 574 -1.31 -24.30 -0.36
N ILE A 575 -0.06 -24.09 -0.74
CA ILE A 575 0.29 -23.33 -1.94
C ILE A 575 0.89 -24.30 -2.95
N ASP A 576 0.17 -24.48 -4.07
CA ASP A 576 0.64 -25.30 -5.18
C ASP A 576 1.82 -24.61 -5.90
N SER A 577 3.00 -25.02 -5.53
CA SER A 577 4.28 -24.50 -5.99
C SER A 577 5.29 -25.64 -6.09
N ALA A 578 6.50 -25.44 -6.55
CA ALA A 578 7.53 -26.47 -6.68
C ALA A 578 8.81 -26.05 -5.93
N PRO A 579 9.10 -26.61 -4.71
CA PRO A 579 8.29 -27.54 -3.93
C PRO A 579 7.02 -26.89 -3.34
N PRO A 580 5.98 -27.68 -3.01
CA PRO A 580 4.75 -27.16 -2.42
C PRO A 580 5.00 -26.60 -1.01
N ILE A 581 4.24 -25.58 -0.64
CA ILE A 581 4.19 -25.04 0.72
C ILE A 581 2.95 -25.62 1.39
N ASN A 582 3.14 -26.39 2.45
CA ASN A 582 2.02 -26.96 3.20
C ASN A 582 1.23 -25.86 3.92
N SER A 583 -0.07 -26.12 4.12
CA SER A 583 -0.91 -25.25 4.94
C SER A 583 -0.34 -25.04 6.34
N TYR A 584 -0.53 -23.85 6.89
CA TYR A 584 -0.03 -23.52 8.21
C TYR A 584 -1.00 -22.62 8.99
N ILE A 585 -0.85 -22.66 10.32
CA ILE A 585 -1.51 -21.72 11.25
C ILE A 585 -0.41 -20.99 12.00
N GLU A 586 -0.49 -19.64 12.02
CA GLU A 586 0.41 -18.82 12.82
C GLU A 586 -0.35 -17.88 13.75
N ALA A 587 0.31 -17.60 14.86
CA ALA A 587 -0.19 -16.67 15.87
C ALA A 587 0.78 -15.51 16.07
N ASP A 588 0.20 -14.32 16.22
CA ASP A 588 0.91 -13.11 16.61
C ASP A 588 0.23 -12.54 17.86
N ALA A 589 1.00 -11.95 18.77
CA ALA A 589 0.45 -11.32 19.96
C ALA A 589 1.30 -10.13 20.41
N SER A 590 0.65 -9.10 20.92
CA SER A 590 1.29 -7.93 21.52
C SER A 590 0.58 -7.56 22.82
N LEU A 591 1.36 -7.37 23.87
CA LEU A 591 0.89 -6.92 25.18
C LEU A 591 1.52 -5.58 25.48
N SER A 592 0.72 -4.53 25.66
CA SER A 592 1.18 -3.20 26.01
C SER A 592 0.69 -2.77 27.39
N TYR A 593 1.58 -2.11 28.13
CA TYR A 593 1.30 -1.58 29.47
C TYR A 593 1.63 -0.09 29.55
N ARG A 594 0.63 0.74 29.81
CA ARG A 594 0.79 2.17 30.01
C ARG A 594 1.25 2.43 31.46
N LEU A 595 2.57 2.62 31.63
CA LEU A 595 3.18 2.89 32.93
C LEU A 595 2.74 4.27 33.45
N SER A 596 2.69 5.26 32.56
CA SER A 596 2.18 6.62 32.79
C SER A 596 1.63 7.17 31.48
N ASP A 597 1.10 8.40 31.48
CA ASP A 597 0.65 9.07 30.24
C ASP A 597 1.80 9.34 29.26
N LEU A 598 3.04 9.39 29.76
CA LEU A 598 4.25 9.61 28.96
C LEU A 598 4.90 8.30 28.49
N VAL A 599 4.74 7.19 29.22
CA VAL A 599 5.52 5.96 29.03
C VAL A 599 4.62 4.76 28.83
N GLU A 600 4.80 4.08 27.72
CA GLU A 600 4.19 2.79 27.40
C GLU A 600 5.29 1.77 27.14
N LEU A 601 5.17 0.61 27.76
CA LEU A 601 6.02 -0.57 27.53
C LEU A 601 5.22 -1.62 26.76
N TYR A 602 5.87 -2.36 25.86
CA TYR A 602 5.21 -3.44 25.15
C TYR A 602 6.14 -4.62 24.86
N VAL A 603 5.52 -5.78 24.70
CA VAL A 603 6.15 -7.01 24.21
C VAL A 603 5.33 -7.47 23.01
N ALA A 604 5.99 -7.77 21.89
CA ALA A 604 5.35 -8.28 20.69
C ALA A 604 6.02 -9.59 20.26
N GLY A 605 5.20 -10.59 19.93
CA GLY A 605 5.64 -11.85 19.37
C GLY A 605 4.99 -12.11 18.02
N ARG A 606 5.78 -12.61 17.08
CA ARG A 606 5.32 -12.98 15.73
C ARG A 606 5.67 -14.42 15.42
N ASN A 607 4.82 -15.10 14.62
CA ASN A 607 4.97 -16.51 14.22
C ASN A 607 5.18 -17.42 15.43
N LEU A 608 4.33 -17.29 16.46
CA LEU A 608 4.53 -17.89 17.77
C LEU A 608 4.33 -19.43 17.81
N LEU A 609 3.58 -19.99 16.84
CA LEU A 609 3.24 -21.42 16.84
C LEU A 609 4.36 -22.29 16.28
N HIS A 610 5.13 -21.80 15.32
CA HIS A 610 6.25 -22.55 14.73
C HIS A 610 7.59 -21.83 14.96
N GLY A 611 8.67 -22.59 15.06
CA GLY A 611 10.02 -22.01 15.14
C GLY A 611 10.39 -21.26 13.88
N SER A 612 10.00 -21.82 12.73
CA SER A 612 10.08 -21.22 11.41
C SER A 612 9.14 -21.94 10.45
N HIS A 613 8.70 -21.26 9.40
CA HIS A 613 7.91 -21.82 8.31
C HIS A 613 8.22 -21.08 6.99
N LEU A 614 7.84 -21.68 5.86
CA LEU A 614 8.03 -21.12 4.55
C LEU A 614 6.73 -20.40 4.12
N GLU A 615 6.83 -19.16 3.66
CA GLU A 615 5.71 -18.41 3.10
C GLU A 615 5.83 -18.22 1.59
N SER A 616 7.06 -18.26 1.06
CA SER A 616 7.38 -18.21 -0.36
C SER A 616 8.40 -19.28 -0.69
N ASN A 617 8.33 -19.83 -1.89
CA ASN A 617 9.32 -20.80 -2.39
C ASN A 617 10.06 -20.29 -3.61
N ASP A 618 10.22 -18.97 -3.76
CA ASP A 618 11.07 -18.40 -4.77
C ASP A 618 12.46 -19.05 -4.68
N PRO A 619 12.92 -19.79 -5.72
CA PRO A 619 14.14 -20.60 -5.64
C PRO A 619 15.41 -19.76 -5.47
N ASP A 620 15.35 -18.49 -5.86
CA ASP A 620 16.49 -17.60 -5.84
C ASP A 620 16.56 -16.73 -4.59
N ARG A 621 15.48 -16.67 -3.76
CA ARG A 621 15.32 -15.65 -2.72
C ARG A 621 14.70 -16.12 -1.42
N ALA A 622 13.95 -17.23 -1.41
CA ALA A 622 13.13 -17.61 -0.26
C ALA A 622 13.93 -17.96 1.00
N HIS A 623 13.58 -17.29 2.09
CA HIS A 623 14.04 -17.55 3.45
C HIS A 623 12.86 -17.95 4.33
N LEU A 624 13.14 -18.46 5.52
CA LEU A 624 12.10 -18.91 6.45
C LEU A 624 11.60 -17.74 7.30
N ALA A 625 10.30 -17.54 7.33
CA ALA A 625 9.67 -16.70 8.34
C ALA A 625 9.89 -17.33 9.72
N GLN A 626 10.46 -16.56 10.66
CA GLN A 626 10.92 -17.09 11.95
C GLN A 626 10.07 -16.57 13.11
N ARG A 627 9.96 -17.38 14.16
CA ARG A 627 9.41 -16.95 15.44
C ARG A 627 10.26 -15.83 16.00
N SER A 628 9.63 -14.72 16.38
CA SER A 628 10.33 -13.58 17.00
C SER A 628 9.61 -13.04 18.21
N LEU A 629 10.40 -12.54 19.16
CA LEU A 629 9.94 -11.76 20.31
C LEU A 629 10.71 -10.44 20.32
N ALA A 630 9.99 -9.36 20.57
CA ALA A 630 10.54 -8.03 20.68
C ALA A 630 9.96 -7.31 21.90
N PHE A 631 10.79 -6.51 22.56
CA PHE A 631 10.42 -5.63 23.66
C PHE A 631 10.57 -4.17 23.20
N GLY A 632 9.67 -3.32 23.60
CA GLY A 632 9.76 -1.93 23.21
C GLY A 632 9.17 -0.97 24.21
N THR A 633 9.46 0.31 23.96
CA THR A 633 8.92 1.43 24.71
C THR A 633 8.49 2.53 23.78
N ARG A 634 7.46 3.26 24.17
CA ARG A 634 6.99 4.50 23.53
C ARG A 634 6.95 5.60 24.58
N LEU A 635 7.56 6.73 24.25
CA LEU A 635 7.57 7.94 25.07
C LEU A 635 6.80 9.03 24.31
N ARG A 636 5.83 9.68 24.99
CA ARG A 636 5.07 10.82 24.43
C ARG A 636 5.23 12.02 25.35
N PHE A 637 5.48 13.23 24.81
CA PHE A 637 5.70 14.45 25.60
C PHE A 637 5.38 15.72 24.82
#